data_9966b4de784f3a546fc7c6d543261134
#
_entry.id   9966b4de784f3a546fc7c6d543261134
#
_cell.length_a   1.000
_cell.length_b   1.000
_cell.length_c   1.000
_cell.angle_alpha   90.00
_cell.angle_beta   90.00
_cell.angle_gamma   90.00
#
_symmetry.space_group_name_H-M   'P 1'
#
loop_
_entity.id
_entity.type
_entity.pdbx_description
1 polymer ?
#
loop_
_entity_poly.entity_id
_entity_poly.type
_entity_poly.pdbx_seq_one_letter_code
_entity_poly.pdbx_strand_id
1 'polypeptide(L)'
;MFRLIKLLGIISIVFLASCARNLEPIETSQIFSSAVEDIKKIEEIKNNNLNWEEDLEIDLYTAIALAIKNNKELKVKLLENALSKRQIDKVKFEMLPSLAANAGYSGSQFYKATTSATVPNTDMAGSIGEDYSTSSNRDLLNQDIGFTWNALDFGLSYIKAGQNADRYLISEENETKAAHNIVREVIRSYWNSMSADKMLKKYDPLLEDVNEALNDSKKIEELLLSKPMDALLYQKELLDIQRALQTQKQSFIDAKIQLGTLMGLLPNQKFKLIETKEPLNVLDMTLEEMEIYALQHRPELIEKHYEERISVEQAKAGVLSLLPGLNFNAAYTSTSNDFLAQKTNANFGATIGANLLNVFNYPTIKKINETNTEVIREQRLALSMTVLSQIHIANIDYKLALEEFETAQRYYEVSKKITEQVKNAQKIARFGQLEVIREQASLLVAELRYDIAFTKLQHSIGQIYSSTGIDVTEENIKKLGIKEYANLIENNFQKNGKKYLAKVVLPINKQNPIAKNIDGGNFNEFQFNNETFKLDGSGYINYSANLANNTPLPKWINFLPSQRKFIINKGFKGDIEEIELKVTAKNINTSINDTFTLLVDPDLRNEKLAKTKQIEEAKKLLEEKKLEEERLAKLKKEEEAKRLEEERLAKLKE
;
A
#
# COMPACT_ATOMS: atom_id res chain seq x y z
N MET A 1 40.58 -50.87 13.42
CA MET A 1 39.29 -51.22 12.80
C MET A 1 38.12 -51.26 13.79
N PHE A 2 38.17 -52.09 14.85
CA PHE A 2 37.08 -52.22 15.85
C PHE A 2 36.72 -50.92 16.62
N ARG A 3 37.70 -50.02 16.89
CA ARG A 3 37.47 -48.76 17.58
C ARG A 3 36.78 -47.71 16.70
N LEU A 4 37.06 -47.71 15.37
CA LEU A 4 36.43 -46.78 14.41
C LEU A 4 34.96 -47.15 14.14
N ILE A 5 34.68 -48.48 14.06
CA ILE A 5 33.30 -48.98 13.88
C ILE A 5 32.45 -48.67 15.11
N LYS A 6 33.03 -48.75 16.34
CA LYS A 6 32.33 -48.33 17.56
C LYS A 6 32.07 -46.82 17.60
N LEU A 7 33.02 -45.98 17.11
CA LEU A 7 32.86 -44.53 17.05
C LEU A 7 31.79 -44.13 16.02
N LEU A 8 31.79 -44.73 14.85
CA LEU A 8 30.75 -44.53 13.82
C LEU A 8 29.39 -45.04 14.27
N GLY A 9 29.32 -46.15 15.01
CA GLY A 9 28.08 -46.65 15.62
C GLY A 9 27.51 -45.67 16.65
N ILE A 10 28.35 -45.07 17.47
CA ILE A 10 27.95 -44.08 18.48
C ILE A 10 27.47 -42.77 17.82
N ILE A 11 28.17 -42.30 16.79
CA ILE A 11 27.79 -41.12 16.02
C ILE A 11 26.46 -41.36 15.28
N SER A 12 26.25 -42.55 14.71
CA SER A 12 24.99 -42.91 14.04
C SER A 12 23.81 -42.99 15.02
N ILE A 13 24.03 -43.49 16.26
CA ILE A 13 23.00 -43.54 17.31
C ILE A 13 22.65 -42.11 17.79
N VAL A 14 23.63 -41.21 17.92
CA VAL A 14 23.41 -39.83 18.31
C VAL A 14 22.62 -39.06 17.20
N PHE A 15 22.88 -39.34 15.93
CA PHE A 15 22.11 -38.75 14.82
C PHE A 15 20.68 -39.29 14.74
N LEU A 16 20.45 -40.58 14.99
CA LEU A 16 19.11 -41.17 14.99
C LEU A 16 18.28 -40.73 16.21
N ALA A 17 18.90 -40.47 17.35
CA ALA A 17 18.22 -39.90 18.52
C ALA A 17 17.86 -38.41 18.36
N SER A 18 18.59 -37.67 17.50
CA SER A 18 18.37 -36.24 17.24
C SER A 18 17.21 -35.96 16.28
N CYS A 19 16.77 -36.93 15.45
CA CYS A 19 15.72 -36.73 14.46
C CYS A 19 14.30 -37.03 14.95
N ALA A 20 14.12 -37.63 16.11
CA ALA A 20 12.80 -37.80 16.73
C ALA A 20 12.48 -36.59 17.63
N ARG A 21 12.22 -35.43 17.03
CA ARG A 21 11.57 -34.33 17.74
C ARG A 21 10.12 -34.73 17.96
N ASN A 22 9.84 -35.34 19.12
CA ASN A 22 8.47 -35.58 19.54
C ASN A 22 7.75 -34.23 19.53
N LEU A 23 6.68 -34.15 18.75
CA LEU A 23 5.74 -33.04 18.80
C LEU A 23 4.90 -33.17 20.07
N GLU A 24 5.54 -32.99 21.20
CA GLU A 24 4.84 -32.94 22.50
C GLU A 24 4.15 -31.56 22.60
N PRO A 25 2.91 -31.51 23.08
CA PRO A 25 2.27 -30.26 23.43
C PRO A 25 3.15 -29.47 24.40
N ILE A 26 3.16 -28.14 24.25
CA ILE A 26 3.90 -27.26 25.14
C ILE A 26 3.45 -27.53 26.58
N GLU A 27 4.39 -27.81 27.48
CA GLU A 27 4.07 -28.03 28.88
C GLU A 27 3.42 -26.81 29.53
N THR A 28 2.42 -27.03 30.37
CA THR A 28 1.71 -25.95 31.09
C THR A 28 2.67 -25.06 31.90
N SER A 29 3.77 -25.62 32.40
CA SER A 29 4.85 -24.91 33.09
C SER A 29 5.54 -23.86 32.19
N GLN A 30 5.78 -24.19 30.92
CA GLN A 30 6.36 -23.26 29.94
C GLN A 30 5.37 -22.15 29.54
N ILE A 31 4.10 -22.51 29.38
CA ILE A 31 3.04 -21.51 29.12
C ILE A 31 2.94 -20.56 30.31
N PHE A 32 2.96 -21.07 31.53
CA PHE A 32 2.91 -20.25 32.75
C PHE A 32 4.13 -19.31 32.86
N SER A 33 5.34 -19.81 32.61
CA SER A 33 6.55 -18.98 32.64
C SER A 33 6.52 -17.87 31.61
N SER A 34 6.04 -18.14 30.36
CA SER A 34 5.86 -17.16 29.32
C SER A 34 4.82 -16.12 29.70
N ALA A 35 3.68 -16.54 30.27
CA ALA A 35 2.63 -15.63 30.75
C ALA A 35 3.12 -14.68 31.85
N VAL A 36 3.95 -15.20 32.80
CA VAL A 36 4.58 -14.36 33.84
C VAL A 36 5.56 -13.35 33.22
N GLU A 37 6.33 -13.76 32.20
CA GLU A 37 7.21 -12.85 31.49
C GLU A 37 6.42 -11.76 30.73
N ASP A 38 5.32 -12.13 30.10
CA ASP A 38 4.45 -11.18 29.42
C ASP A 38 3.82 -10.16 30.38
N ILE A 39 3.36 -10.61 31.56
CA ILE A 39 2.86 -9.73 32.61
C ILE A 39 3.95 -8.76 33.06
N LYS A 40 5.17 -9.23 33.32
CA LYS A 40 6.30 -8.35 33.69
C LYS A 40 6.60 -7.32 32.59
N LYS A 41 6.63 -7.73 31.34
CA LYS A 41 6.82 -6.81 30.20
C LYS A 41 5.70 -5.79 30.10
N ILE A 42 4.45 -6.18 30.34
CA ILE A 42 3.31 -5.28 30.38
C ILE A 42 3.47 -4.26 31.52
N GLU A 43 3.91 -4.71 32.70
CA GLU A 43 4.18 -3.82 33.84
C GLU A 43 5.37 -2.89 33.60
N GLU A 44 6.45 -3.38 32.98
CA GLU A 44 7.58 -2.54 32.57
C GLU A 44 7.17 -1.47 31.55
N ILE A 45 6.32 -1.82 30.60
CA ILE A 45 5.75 -0.88 29.64
C ILE A 45 4.90 0.15 30.37
N LYS A 46 4.11 -0.27 31.35
CA LYS A 46 3.35 0.65 32.23
C LYS A 46 4.29 1.62 32.94
N ASN A 47 5.41 1.18 33.46
CA ASN A 47 6.33 2.00 34.24
C ASN A 47 7.24 2.89 33.35
N ASN A 48 7.64 2.42 32.18
CA ASN A 48 8.59 3.12 31.29
C ASN A 48 7.90 4.08 30.29
N ASN A 49 6.66 3.79 29.87
CA ASN A 49 5.91 4.70 29.00
C ASN A 49 5.11 5.75 29.77
N LEU A 50 5.14 5.68 31.08
CA LEU A 50 4.29 6.43 31.96
C LEU A 50 5.10 7.33 32.89
N ASN A 51 5.64 8.40 32.35
CA ASN A 51 5.30 9.72 32.90
C ASN A 51 3.80 10.00 32.57
N TRP A 52 2.93 8.97 32.83
CA TRP A 52 1.51 9.08 32.73
C TRP A 52 1.09 9.83 33.98
N GLU A 53 0.94 11.13 33.84
CA GLU A 53 0.23 11.92 34.85
C GLU A 53 -1.16 11.28 34.95
N GLU A 54 -1.52 10.75 36.12
CA GLU A 54 -2.86 10.15 36.38
C GLU A 54 -4.01 11.11 36.00
N ASP A 55 -3.70 12.40 35.86
CA ASP A 55 -4.60 13.49 35.48
C ASP A 55 -4.53 13.86 33.98
N LEU A 56 -3.94 13.03 33.09
CA LEU A 56 -3.94 13.36 31.67
C LEU A 56 -5.35 13.44 31.13
N GLU A 57 -5.76 14.63 30.76
CA GLU A 57 -7.02 14.91 30.10
C GLU A 57 -6.94 14.47 28.65
N ILE A 58 -7.79 13.52 28.25
CA ILE A 58 -7.79 12.89 26.94
C ILE A 58 -8.99 13.37 26.14
N ASP A 59 -8.74 14.13 25.08
CA ASP A 59 -9.69 14.44 24.02
C ASP A 59 -9.61 13.42 22.88
N LEU A 60 -10.45 13.54 21.86
CA LEU A 60 -10.46 12.64 20.71
C LEU A 60 -9.10 12.52 20.03
N TYR A 61 -8.46 13.65 19.74
CA TYR A 61 -7.21 13.67 18.99
C TYR A 61 -6.03 13.14 19.81
N THR A 62 -6.05 13.39 21.11
CA THR A 62 -5.10 12.78 22.05
C THR A 62 -5.30 11.26 22.13
N ALA A 63 -6.56 10.78 22.16
CA ALA A 63 -6.86 9.35 22.14
C ALA A 63 -6.34 8.67 20.85
N ILE A 64 -6.53 9.30 19.69
CA ILE A 64 -5.99 8.82 18.41
C ILE A 64 -4.47 8.80 18.46
N ALA A 65 -3.82 9.87 18.92
CA ALA A 65 -2.37 9.96 19.01
C ALA A 65 -1.78 8.86 19.91
N LEU A 66 -2.42 8.61 21.07
CA LEU A 66 -2.04 7.52 21.97
C LEU A 66 -2.20 6.15 21.33
N ALA A 67 -3.32 5.92 20.65
CA ALA A 67 -3.58 4.65 19.98
C ALA A 67 -2.54 4.36 18.90
N ILE A 68 -2.25 5.32 18.04
CA ILE A 68 -1.23 5.14 16.98
C ILE A 68 0.17 4.89 17.58
N LYS A 69 0.51 5.51 18.71
CA LYS A 69 1.83 5.31 19.36
C LYS A 69 1.95 4.00 20.13
N ASN A 70 0.88 3.58 20.82
CA ASN A 70 0.96 2.54 21.84
C ASN A 70 0.24 1.25 21.47
N ASN A 71 -0.63 1.26 20.44
CA ASN A 71 -1.40 0.08 20.04
C ASN A 71 -0.46 -1.07 19.64
N LYS A 72 -0.70 -2.25 20.23
CA LYS A 72 0.17 -3.42 20.04
C LYS A 72 0.01 -4.06 18.66
N GLU A 73 -1.20 -4.02 18.10
CA GLU A 73 -1.47 -4.53 16.77
C GLU A 73 -0.72 -3.70 15.70
N LEU A 74 -0.77 -2.37 15.79
CA LEU A 74 0.01 -1.50 14.92
C LEU A 74 1.51 -1.71 15.09
N LYS A 75 1.98 -1.95 16.33
CA LYS A 75 3.39 -2.27 16.58
C LYS A 75 3.82 -3.57 15.90
N VAL A 76 2.95 -4.59 15.84
CA VAL A 76 3.21 -5.82 15.08
C VAL A 76 3.40 -5.48 13.60
N LYS A 77 2.54 -4.65 12.99
CA LYS A 77 2.68 -4.23 11.59
C LYS A 77 3.99 -3.48 11.33
N LEU A 78 4.39 -2.60 12.23
CA LEU A 78 5.71 -1.93 12.19
C LEU A 78 6.88 -2.91 12.23
N LEU A 79 6.78 -3.98 13.01
CA LEU A 79 7.81 -5.01 13.08
C LEU A 79 7.81 -5.90 11.82
N GLU A 80 6.65 -6.22 11.26
CA GLU A 80 6.51 -6.93 9.98
C GLU A 80 7.14 -6.12 8.84
N ASN A 81 6.93 -4.80 8.83
CA ASN A 81 7.56 -3.87 7.90
C ASN A 81 9.10 -3.89 8.07
N ALA A 82 9.61 -3.76 9.29
CA ALA A 82 11.04 -3.84 9.58
C ALA A 82 11.64 -5.20 9.16
N LEU A 83 10.91 -6.31 9.34
CA LEU A 83 11.31 -7.64 8.88
C LEU A 83 11.40 -7.71 7.36
N SER A 84 10.38 -7.22 6.64
CA SER A 84 10.36 -7.16 5.17
C SER A 84 11.56 -6.38 4.63
N LYS A 85 11.92 -5.27 5.27
CA LYS A 85 13.13 -4.49 4.94
C LYS A 85 14.41 -5.30 5.10
N ARG A 86 14.54 -6.10 6.17
CA ARG A 86 15.71 -6.98 6.39
C ARG A 86 15.81 -8.11 5.37
N GLN A 87 14.67 -8.56 4.83
CA GLN A 87 14.65 -9.58 3.77
C GLN A 87 15.29 -9.07 2.48
N ILE A 88 15.19 -7.76 2.17
CA ILE A 88 15.91 -7.15 1.04
C ILE A 88 17.42 -7.29 1.24
N ASP A 89 17.92 -6.98 2.43
CA ASP A 89 19.36 -7.09 2.72
C ASP A 89 19.85 -8.53 2.58
N LYS A 90 19.05 -9.49 3.05
CA LYS A 90 19.39 -10.94 2.90
C LYS A 90 19.55 -11.30 1.42
N VAL A 91 18.64 -10.89 0.55
CA VAL A 91 18.72 -11.24 -0.89
C VAL A 91 19.89 -10.55 -1.57
N LYS A 92 20.33 -9.38 -1.12
CA LYS A 92 21.56 -8.75 -1.62
C LYS A 92 22.79 -9.64 -1.37
N PHE A 93 22.85 -10.36 -0.25
CA PHE A 93 23.90 -11.33 0.00
C PHE A 93 23.80 -12.57 -0.92
N GLU A 94 22.59 -12.96 -1.32
CA GLU A 94 22.38 -14.08 -2.26
C GLU A 94 22.91 -13.75 -3.69
N MET A 95 23.15 -12.48 -4.02
CA MET A 95 23.80 -12.07 -5.28
C MET A 95 25.32 -12.26 -5.25
N LEU A 96 25.91 -12.35 -4.06
CA LEU A 96 27.35 -12.47 -3.93
C LEU A 96 27.81 -13.91 -4.29
N PRO A 97 29.05 -14.05 -4.75
CA PRO A 97 29.65 -15.37 -4.94
C PRO A 97 29.66 -16.17 -3.62
N SER A 98 29.49 -17.47 -3.72
CA SER A 98 29.69 -18.34 -2.57
C SER A 98 31.18 -18.59 -2.35
N LEU A 99 31.63 -18.43 -1.11
CA LEU A 99 32.97 -18.82 -0.66
C LEU A 99 32.81 -19.90 0.41
N ALA A 100 33.25 -21.10 0.09
CA ALA A 100 33.16 -22.26 0.96
C ALA A 100 34.53 -22.77 1.31
N ALA A 101 34.74 -23.13 2.56
CA ALA A 101 35.94 -23.85 3.02
C ALA A 101 35.52 -25.27 3.44
N ASN A 102 36.13 -26.28 2.87
CA ASN A 102 35.87 -27.67 3.16
C ASN A 102 37.13 -28.35 3.69
N ALA A 103 36.96 -29.26 4.62
CA ALA A 103 38.01 -30.17 5.05
C ALA A 103 37.40 -31.57 5.20
N GLY A 104 37.93 -32.50 4.50
CA GLY A 104 37.45 -33.89 4.47
C GLY A 104 38.57 -34.89 4.69
N TYR A 105 38.34 -35.85 5.60
CA TYR A 105 39.19 -37.01 5.76
C TYR A 105 38.53 -38.22 5.16
N SER A 106 39.26 -38.92 4.29
CA SER A 106 38.83 -40.17 3.68
C SER A 106 39.87 -41.26 3.92
N GLY A 107 39.45 -42.39 4.47
CA GLY A 107 40.28 -43.55 4.70
C GLY A 107 39.71 -44.79 4.00
N SER A 108 40.56 -45.60 3.39
CA SER A 108 40.18 -46.89 2.83
C SER A 108 40.92 -48.04 3.44
N GLN A 109 40.29 -49.21 3.45
CA GLN A 109 40.89 -50.42 4.04
C GLN A 109 42.11 -50.87 3.29
N PHE A 110 42.12 -50.73 1.97
CA PHE A 110 43.19 -51.11 1.08
C PHE A 110 43.65 -49.91 0.26
N TYR A 111 44.89 -49.96 -0.26
CA TYR A 111 45.33 -49.00 -1.27
C TYR A 111 44.47 -49.14 -2.52
N LYS A 112 44.08 -48.03 -3.11
CA LYS A 112 43.44 -48.02 -4.43
C LYS A 112 44.53 -48.27 -5.48
N ALA A 113 44.68 -49.52 -5.87
CA ALA A 113 45.66 -49.92 -6.88
C ALA A 113 44.98 -50.23 -8.18
N THR A 114 45.62 -49.83 -9.26
CA THR A 114 45.17 -50.08 -10.66
C THR A 114 46.25 -50.89 -11.40
N THR A 115 45.82 -51.72 -12.30
CA THR A 115 46.70 -52.34 -13.29
C THR A 115 46.35 -51.84 -14.69
N SER A 116 47.33 -51.79 -15.56
CA SER A 116 47.12 -51.43 -16.96
C SER A 116 46.96 -52.65 -17.82
N ALA A 117 45.99 -52.70 -18.68
CA ALA A 117 45.87 -53.70 -19.71
C ALA A 117 46.35 -53.13 -21.05
N THR A 118 47.11 -53.88 -21.80
CA THR A 118 47.43 -53.58 -23.19
C THR A 118 46.14 -53.76 -24.00
N VAL A 119 45.67 -52.72 -24.67
CA VAL A 119 44.55 -52.81 -25.64
C VAL A 119 45.11 -52.96 -27.01
N PRO A 120 45.08 -54.20 -27.58
CA PRO A 120 45.48 -54.38 -29.00
C PRO A 120 44.49 -53.67 -29.92
N ASN A 121 44.91 -53.35 -31.17
CA ASN A 121 44.08 -52.72 -32.20
C ASN A 121 42.85 -53.55 -32.66
N THR A 122 42.51 -54.61 -31.95
CA THR A 122 41.37 -55.51 -32.16
C THR A 122 40.52 -55.53 -30.93
N ASP A 123 39.21 -55.70 -31.05
CA ASP A 123 38.18 -55.66 -29.93
C ASP A 123 38.37 -56.72 -28.83
N MET A 124 39.53 -57.39 -28.77
CA MET A 124 39.83 -58.31 -27.67
C MET A 124 40.69 -57.65 -26.63
N ALA A 125 40.24 -57.75 -25.34
CA ALA A 125 41.02 -57.32 -24.20
C ALA A 125 42.39 -58.04 -24.19
N GLY A 126 43.48 -57.26 -24.17
CA GLY A 126 44.84 -57.80 -23.98
C GLY A 126 45.03 -58.37 -22.57
N SER A 127 46.16 -59.03 -22.36
CA SER A 127 46.51 -59.53 -21.01
C SER A 127 46.59 -58.40 -19.99
N ILE A 128 45.95 -58.58 -18.86
CA ILE A 128 46.07 -57.69 -17.69
C ILE A 128 47.48 -57.89 -17.13
N GLY A 129 48.24 -56.81 -16.95
CA GLY A 129 49.54 -56.86 -16.29
C GLY A 129 49.39 -57.35 -14.84
N GLU A 130 50.32 -58.15 -14.36
CA GLU A 130 50.31 -58.65 -12.99
C GLU A 130 50.75 -57.60 -11.95
N ASP A 131 51.37 -56.50 -12.41
CA ASP A 131 51.85 -55.42 -11.56
C ASP A 131 50.74 -54.40 -11.22
N TYR A 132 50.58 -54.11 -9.96
CA TYR A 132 49.66 -53.12 -9.41
C TYR A 132 50.43 -51.83 -9.10
N SER A 133 49.92 -50.69 -9.52
CA SER A 133 50.43 -49.37 -9.21
C SER A 133 49.38 -48.58 -8.39
N THR A 134 49.81 -47.72 -7.47
CA THR A 134 48.96 -46.80 -6.73
C THR A 134 49.49 -45.37 -6.90
N SER A 135 48.60 -44.42 -7.01
CA SER A 135 48.89 -42.98 -7.05
C SER A 135 48.23 -42.21 -5.88
N SER A 136 47.74 -42.95 -4.90
CA SER A 136 46.99 -42.33 -3.79
C SER A 136 47.28 -43.03 -2.46
N ASN A 137 47.51 -42.26 -1.41
CA ASN A 137 47.56 -42.79 -0.05
C ASN A 137 46.23 -43.44 0.32
N ARG A 138 46.29 -44.38 1.22
CA ARG A 138 45.12 -45.04 1.80
C ARG A 138 44.25 -44.07 2.62
N ASP A 139 44.89 -43.17 3.34
CA ASP A 139 44.30 -42.15 4.18
C ASP A 139 44.63 -40.76 3.61
N LEU A 140 43.61 -39.97 3.33
CA LEU A 140 43.74 -38.66 2.72
C LEU A 140 43.00 -37.59 3.54
N LEU A 141 43.68 -36.51 3.82
CA LEU A 141 43.09 -35.26 4.29
C LEU A 141 43.07 -34.29 3.08
N ASN A 142 41.88 -33.92 2.68
CA ASN A 142 41.67 -32.94 1.59
C ASN A 142 41.08 -31.69 2.23
N GLN A 143 41.62 -30.53 1.84
CA GLN A 143 41.18 -29.21 2.26
C GLN A 143 41.04 -28.36 1.03
N ASP A 144 39.97 -27.60 0.96
CA ASP A 144 39.78 -26.61 -0.13
C ASP A 144 39.10 -25.36 0.37
N ILE A 145 39.47 -24.26 -0.24
CA ILE A 145 38.70 -23.01 -0.20
C ILE A 145 38.25 -22.73 -1.64
N GLY A 146 36.94 -22.77 -1.85
CA GLY A 146 36.34 -22.64 -3.17
C GLY A 146 35.45 -21.42 -3.27
N PHE A 147 35.62 -20.70 -4.38
CA PHE A 147 34.77 -19.60 -4.83
C PHE A 147 33.90 -20.14 -5.97
N THR A 148 32.60 -19.90 -5.88
CA THR A 148 31.68 -20.24 -6.97
C THR A 148 30.70 -19.09 -7.20
N TRP A 149 30.54 -18.69 -8.46
CA TRP A 149 29.59 -17.67 -8.85
C TRP A 149 28.87 -18.09 -10.12
N ASN A 150 27.53 -17.97 -10.12
CA ASN A 150 26.68 -18.29 -11.24
C ASN A 150 26.02 -17.01 -11.75
N ALA A 151 26.23 -16.67 -13.01
CA ALA A 151 25.68 -15.45 -13.62
C ALA A 151 24.14 -15.50 -13.74
N LEU A 152 23.55 -16.69 -13.95
CA LEU A 152 22.10 -16.86 -13.98
C LEU A 152 21.49 -16.66 -12.59
N ASP A 153 22.10 -17.23 -11.56
CA ASP A 153 21.65 -17.08 -10.17
C ASP A 153 21.75 -15.61 -9.72
N PHE A 154 22.80 -14.90 -10.14
CA PHE A 154 22.91 -13.46 -9.93
C PHE A 154 21.72 -12.71 -10.54
N GLY A 155 21.37 -12.98 -11.81
CA GLY A 155 20.23 -12.36 -12.50
C GLY A 155 18.90 -12.67 -11.82
N LEU A 156 18.69 -13.91 -11.39
CA LEU A 156 17.50 -14.33 -10.66
C LEU A 156 17.42 -13.66 -9.26
N SER A 157 18.54 -13.56 -8.56
CA SER A 157 18.62 -12.90 -7.26
C SER A 157 18.39 -11.39 -7.38
N TYR A 158 18.83 -10.75 -8.47
CA TYR A 158 18.53 -9.35 -8.76
C TYR A 158 17.03 -9.11 -8.90
N ILE A 159 16.33 -9.95 -9.67
CA ILE A 159 14.87 -9.87 -9.82
C ILE A 159 14.18 -10.10 -8.44
N LYS A 160 14.63 -11.10 -7.69
CA LYS A 160 14.12 -11.41 -6.35
C LYS A 160 14.29 -10.24 -5.36
N ALA A 161 15.40 -9.49 -5.48
CA ALA A 161 15.61 -8.29 -4.68
C ALA A 161 14.57 -7.20 -5.00
N GLY A 162 14.24 -6.99 -6.30
CA GLY A 162 13.17 -6.11 -6.72
C GLY A 162 11.81 -6.53 -6.15
N GLN A 163 11.47 -7.82 -6.24
CA GLN A 163 10.23 -8.35 -5.65
C GLN A 163 10.16 -8.17 -4.12
N ASN A 164 11.29 -8.33 -3.41
CA ASN A 164 11.29 -8.09 -1.97
C ASN A 164 11.20 -6.61 -1.61
N ALA A 165 11.70 -5.71 -2.46
CA ALA A 165 11.46 -4.28 -2.31
C ALA A 165 9.97 -3.95 -2.46
N ASP A 166 9.28 -4.57 -3.42
CA ASP A 166 7.82 -4.41 -3.57
C ASP A 166 7.05 -4.99 -2.37
N ARG A 167 7.46 -6.14 -1.83
CA ARG A 167 6.86 -6.69 -0.60
C ARG A 167 7.05 -5.78 0.60
N TYR A 168 8.19 -5.09 0.68
CA TYR A 168 8.39 -4.08 1.71
C TYR A 168 7.39 -2.92 1.56
N LEU A 169 7.18 -2.41 0.33
CA LEU A 169 6.17 -1.38 0.06
C LEU A 169 4.74 -1.85 0.37
N ILE A 170 4.40 -3.11 0.05
CA ILE A 170 3.14 -3.73 0.47
C ILE A 170 3.00 -3.72 1.99
N SER A 171 4.08 -3.98 2.72
CA SER A 171 4.01 -3.98 4.19
C SER A 171 3.84 -2.57 4.77
N GLU A 172 4.32 -1.51 4.10
CA GLU A 172 4.04 -0.10 4.43
C GLU A 172 2.56 0.22 4.23
N GLU A 173 1.95 -0.21 3.12
CA GLU A 173 0.52 -0.02 2.88
C GLU A 173 -0.35 -0.77 3.91
N ASN A 174 0.07 -1.97 4.33
CA ASN A 174 -0.61 -2.73 5.39
C ASN A 174 -0.52 -2.04 6.76
N GLU A 175 0.59 -1.36 7.06
CA GLU A 175 0.74 -0.51 8.25
C GLU A 175 -0.25 0.67 8.20
N THR A 176 -0.33 1.37 7.08
CA THR A 176 -1.26 2.48 6.84
C THR A 176 -2.72 2.03 6.99
N LYS A 177 -3.08 0.89 6.40
CA LYS A 177 -4.41 0.29 6.54
C LYS A 177 -4.76 -0.02 8.00
N ALA A 178 -3.82 -0.57 8.76
CA ALA A 178 -4.02 -0.85 10.19
C ALA A 178 -4.21 0.45 10.97
N ALA A 179 -3.44 1.50 10.67
CA ALA A 179 -3.60 2.82 11.29
C ALA A 179 -4.99 3.41 11.01
N HIS A 180 -5.48 3.37 9.77
CA HIS A 180 -6.84 3.83 9.42
C HIS A 180 -7.93 3.10 10.19
N ASN A 181 -7.81 1.77 10.34
CA ASN A 181 -8.76 0.98 11.12
C ASN A 181 -8.74 1.36 12.60
N ILE A 182 -7.56 1.54 13.19
CA ILE A 182 -7.40 1.95 14.59
C ILE A 182 -8.01 3.34 14.81
N VAL A 183 -7.74 4.31 13.93
CA VAL A 183 -8.32 5.66 14.02
C VAL A 183 -9.85 5.58 14.04
N ARG A 184 -10.45 4.82 13.12
CA ARG A 184 -11.90 4.64 13.03
C ARG A 184 -12.47 4.03 14.31
N GLU A 185 -11.85 2.99 14.86
CA GLU A 185 -12.31 2.35 16.09
C GLU A 185 -12.12 3.25 17.33
N VAL A 186 -11.06 4.06 17.37
CA VAL A 186 -10.84 5.05 18.42
C VAL A 186 -11.92 6.12 18.38
N ILE A 187 -12.28 6.65 17.21
CA ILE A 187 -13.36 7.64 17.07
C ILE A 187 -14.65 7.10 17.70
N ARG A 188 -15.03 5.88 17.34
CA ARG A 188 -16.23 5.23 17.87
C ARG A 188 -16.15 5.00 19.38
N SER A 189 -15.04 4.43 19.85
CA SER A 189 -14.88 4.08 21.26
C SER A 189 -14.74 5.31 22.16
N TYR A 190 -14.12 6.39 21.64
CA TYR A 190 -14.01 7.65 22.38
C TYR A 190 -15.38 8.28 22.67
N TRP A 191 -16.23 8.43 21.65
CA TRP A 191 -17.55 9.03 21.83
C TRP A 191 -18.48 8.15 22.67
N ASN A 192 -18.40 6.82 22.51
CA ASN A 192 -19.11 5.89 23.39
C ASN A 192 -18.65 6.02 24.85
N SER A 193 -17.34 6.14 25.10
CA SER A 193 -16.77 6.29 26.44
C SER A 193 -17.10 7.65 27.05
N MET A 194 -17.14 8.71 26.21
CA MET A 194 -17.53 10.06 26.65
C MET A 194 -19.01 10.11 27.06
N SER A 195 -19.89 9.47 26.26
CA SER A 195 -21.30 9.28 26.65
C SER A 195 -21.43 8.50 27.95
N ALA A 196 -20.65 7.42 28.11
CA ALA A 196 -20.62 6.61 29.32
C ALA A 196 -20.27 7.45 30.55
N ASP A 197 -19.25 8.31 30.49
CA ASP A 197 -18.85 9.17 31.63
C ASP A 197 -19.92 10.21 32.00
N LYS A 198 -20.64 10.75 31.00
CA LYS A 198 -21.78 11.65 31.22
C LYS A 198 -22.96 10.92 31.87
N MET A 199 -23.29 9.73 31.37
CA MET A 199 -24.43 8.94 31.80
C MET A 199 -24.27 8.35 33.21
N LEU A 200 -23.07 7.83 33.54
CA LEU A 200 -22.78 7.26 34.84
C LEU A 200 -23.05 8.25 36.01
N LYS A 201 -22.78 9.53 35.77
CA LYS A 201 -23.07 10.57 36.78
C LYS A 201 -24.56 10.78 37.06
N LYS A 202 -25.43 10.47 36.12
CA LYS A 202 -26.89 10.56 36.21
C LYS A 202 -27.53 9.23 36.58
N TYR A 203 -26.85 8.14 36.33
CA TYR A 203 -27.31 6.78 36.57
C TYR A 203 -27.46 6.46 38.07
N ASP A 204 -26.38 6.70 38.85
CA ASP A 204 -26.38 6.30 40.27
C ASP A 204 -27.48 7.02 41.09
N PRO A 205 -27.73 8.34 40.96
CA PRO A 205 -28.87 8.99 41.62
C PRO A 205 -30.22 8.43 41.18
N LEU A 206 -30.41 8.18 39.86
CA LEU A 206 -31.70 7.63 39.39
C LEU A 206 -31.93 6.20 39.88
N LEU A 207 -30.88 5.38 39.95
CA LEU A 207 -30.98 4.04 40.52
C LEU A 207 -31.35 4.07 42.02
N GLU A 208 -30.82 5.03 42.75
CA GLU A 208 -31.19 5.24 44.16
C GLU A 208 -32.67 5.61 44.30
N ASP A 209 -33.18 6.56 43.50
CA ASP A 209 -34.59 6.93 43.43
C ASP A 209 -35.50 5.72 43.11
N VAL A 210 -35.09 4.87 42.16
CA VAL A 210 -35.81 3.64 41.79
C VAL A 210 -35.83 2.63 42.95
N ASN A 211 -34.72 2.45 43.65
CA ASN A 211 -34.63 1.53 44.79
C ASN A 211 -35.48 2.01 45.97
N GLU A 212 -35.48 3.31 46.24
CA GLU A 212 -36.33 3.92 47.29
C GLU A 212 -37.81 3.72 46.96
N ALA A 213 -38.21 4.02 45.71
CA ALA A 213 -39.59 3.82 45.24
C ALA A 213 -40.04 2.34 45.29
N LEU A 214 -39.15 1.40 45.01
CA LEU A 214 -39.39 -0.05 45.15
C LEU A 214 -39.64 -0.43 46.61
N ASN A 215 -38.84 0.07 47.54
CA ASN A 215 -38.99 -0.20 48.95
C ASN A 215 -40.29 0.37 49.49
N ASP A 216 -40.64 1.60 49.08
CA ASP A 216 -41.90 2.25 49.52
C ASP A 216 -43.12 1.52 48.93
N SER A 217 -43.05 1.07 47.66
CA SER A 217 -44.13 0.28 47.07
C SER A 217 -44.36 -1.07 47.76
N LYS A 218 -43.29 -1.74 48.24
CA LYS A 218 -43.42 -2.96 49.05
C LYS A 218 -44.11 -2.68 50.40
N LYS A 219 -43.78 -1.60 51.07
CA LYS A 219 -44.47 -1.19 52.32
C LYS A 219 -45.93 -0.88 52.06
N ILE A 220 -46.28 -0.20 50.96
CA ILE A 220 -47.66 0.09 50.57
C ILE A 220 -48.45 -1.20 50.32
N GLU A 221 -47.83 -2.19 49.67
CA GLU A 221 -48.45 -3.52 49.46
C GLU A 221 -48.64 -4.28 50.78
N GLU A 222 -47.61 -4.38 51.63
CA GLU A 222 -47.64 -5.07 52.94
C GLU A 222 -48.65 -4.46 53.89
N LEU A 223 -48.80 -3.15 53.87
CA LEU A 223 -49.74 -2.43 54.73
C LEU A 223 -51.16 -2.31 54.12
N LEU A 224 -51.42 -2.90 52.93
CA LEU A 224 -52.69 -2.87 52.21
C LEU A 224 -53.22 -1.45 51.98
N LEU A 225 -52.33 -0.46 51.82
CA LEU A 225 -52.68 0.94 51.63
C LEU A 225 -53.22 1.28 50.25
N SER A 226 -53.07 0.35 49.29
CA SER A 226 -53.61 0.42 47.93
C SER A 226 -54.12 -0.96 47.49
N LYS A 227 -54.73 -1.05 46.28
CA LYS A 227 -55.06 -2.34 45.69
C LYS A 227 -53.77 -3.12 45.42
N PRO A 228 -53.63 -4.36 45.88
CA PRO A 228 -52.40 -5.13 45.72
C PRO A 228 -51.90 -5.22 44.25
N MET A 229 -52.82 -5.33 43.29
CA MET A 229 -52.51 -5.39 41.85
C MET A 229 -51.81 -4.09 41.37
N ASP A 230 -52.26 -2.92 41.83
CA ASP A 230 -51.69 -1.64 41.42
C ASP A 230 -50.24 -1.47 41.98
N ALA A 231 -50.03 -1.93 43.23
CA ALA A 231 -48.70 -1.93 43.85
C ALA A 231 -47.74 -2.90 43.12
N LEU A 232 -48.20 -4.10 42.74
CA LEU A 232 -47.41 -5.08 41.98
C LEU A 232 -47.07 -4.59 40.57
N LEU A 233 -48.00 -3.96 39.86
CA LEU A 233 -47.74 -3.37 38.55
C LEU A 233 -46.70 -2.25 38.65
N TYR A 234 -46.76 -1.45 39.66
CA TYR A 234 -45.78 -0.40 39.95
C TYR A 234 -44.40 -0.98 40.22
N GLN A 235 -44.30 -2.00 41.09
CA GLN A 235 -43.04 -2.70 41.35
C GLN A 235 -42.45 -3.31 40.07
N LYS A 236 -43.29 -3.94 39.26
CA LYS A 236 -42.84 -4.52 37.96
C LYS A 236 -42.21 -3.44 37.06
N GLU A 237 -42.86 -2.29 36.92
CA GLU A 237 -42.35 -1.20 36.06
C GLU A 237 -41.02 -0.65 36.60
N LEU A 238 -40.87 -0.48 37.89
CA LEU A 238 -39.63 -0.06 38.53
C LEU A 238 -38.49 -1.08 38.32
N LEU A 239 -38.82 -2.38 38.41
CA LEU A 239 -37.86 -3.46 38.14
C LEU A 239 -37.43 -3.49 36.66
N ASP A 240 -38.35 -3.21 35.72
CA ASP A 240 -38.04 -3.10 34.32
C ASP A 240 -37.10 -1.92 34.04
N ILE A 241 -37.32 -0.77 34.68
CA ILE A 241 -36.43 0.41 34.65
C ILE A 241 -35.06 0.04 35.24
N GLN A 242 -35.01 -0.58 36.41
CA GLN A 242 -33.80 -1.00 37.08
C GLN A 242 -32.96 -1.92 36.17
N ARG A 243 -33.61 -2.91 35.55
CA ARG A 243 -32.96 -3.85 34.62
C ARG A 243 -32.38 -3.13 33.38
N ALA A 244 -33.14 -2.22 32.80
CA ALA A 244 -32.69 -1.42 31.68
C ALA A 244 -31.45 -0.59 32.03
N LEU A 245 -31.46 0.06 33.20
CA LEU A 245 -30.33 0.81 33.73
C LEU A 245 -29.10 -0.08 33.94
N GLN A 246 -29.24 -1.27 34.56
CA GLN A 246 -28.13 -2.19 34.79
C GLN A 246 -27.46 -2.66 33.49
N THR A 247 -28.27 -2.97 32.47
CA THR A 247 -27.76 -3.36 31.15
C THR A 247 -26.93 -2.24 30.52
N GLN A 248 -27.39 -0.98 30.66
CA GLN A 248 -26.64 0.17 30.16
C GLN A 248 -25.31 0.41 30.91
N LYS A 249 -25.29 0.23 32.23
CA LYS A 249 -24.05 0.36 33.00
C LYS A 249 -22.96 -0.57 32.52
N GLN A 250 -23.30 -1.81 32.19
CA GLN A 250 -22.35 -2.79 31.61
C GLN A 250 -21.77 -2.26 30.30
N SER A 251 -22.60 -1.81 29.37
CA SER A 251 -22.15 -1.25 28.08
C SER A 251 -21.19 -0.06 28.24
N PHE A 252 -21.42 0.77 29.27
CA PHE A 252 -20.57 1.92 29.56
C PHE A 252 -19.18 1.50 30.06
N ILE A 253 -19.12 0.49 30.93
CA ILE A 253 -17.84 -0.05 31.41
C ILE A 253 -17.06 -0.68 30.25
N ASP A 254 -17.76 -1.47 29.41
CA ASP A 254 -17.14 -2.12 28.26
C ASP A 254 -16.56 -1.10 27.27
N ALA A 255 -17.28 -0.01 26.99
CA ALA A 255 -16.79 1.05 26.12
C ALA A 255 -15.48 1.70 26.63
N LYS A 256 -15.38 1.96 27.93
CA LYS A 256 -14.16 2.51 28.54
C LYS A 256 -12.99 1.55 28.47
N ILE A 257 -13.21 0.27 28.72
CA ILE A 257 -12.17 -0.77 28.62
C ILE A 257 -11.68 -0.88 27.17
N GLN A 258 -12.59 -0.87 26.19
CA GLN A 258 -12.24 -0.92 24.75
C GLN A 258 -11.38 0.28 24.33
N LEU A 259 -11.77 1.49 24.73
CA LEU A 259 -10.97 2.69 24.43
C LEU A 259 -9.58 2.61 25.07
N GLY A 260 -9.50 2.21 26.36
CA GLY A 260 -8.23 2.00 27.04
C GLY A 260 -7.34 1.03 26.32
N THR A 261 -7.88 -0.12 25.88
CA THR A 261 -7.15 -1.15 25.12
C THR A 261 -6.62 -0.61 23.78
N LEU A 262 -7.45 0.15 23.05
CA LEU A 262 -7.02 0.79 21.80
C LEU A 262 -5.87 1.77 22.01
N MET A 263 -5.91 2.55 23.09
CA MET A 263 -4.83 3.47 23.49
C MET A 263 -3.59 2.75 24.05
N GLY A 264 -3.62 1.42 24.16
CA GLY A 264 -2.53 0.60 24.72
C GLY A 264 -2.42 0.66 26.25
N LEU A 265 -3.52 1.04 26.93
CA LEU A 265 -3.62 1.08 28.39
C LEU A 265 -3.99 -0.30 28.95
N LEU A 266 -3.66 -0.50 30.22
CA LEU A 266 -4.12 -1.70 30.93
C LEU A 266 -5.62 -1.61 31.27
N PRO A 267 -6.36 -2.73 31.32
CA PRO A 267 -7.81 -2.72 31.55
C PRO A 267 -8.27 -1.97 32.81
N ASN A 268 -7.44 -1.93 33.84
CA ASN A 268 -7.77 -1.26 35.13
C ASN A 268 -7.16 0.14 35.28
N GLN A 269 -6.51 0.65 34.23
CA GLN A 269 -5.89 1.96 34.31
C GLN A 269 -6.96 3.07 34.16
N LYS A 270 -6.97 3.96 35.14
CA LYS A 270 -7.89 5.11 35.14
C LYS A 270 -7.38 6.19 34.20
N PHE A 271 -8.29 6.85 33.50
CA PHE A 271 -8.02 8.02 32.67
C PHE A 271 -9.23 8.95 32.68
N LYS A 272 -9.00 10.23 32.44
CA LYS A 272 -10.02 11.25 32.40
C LYS A 272 -10.29 11.68 30.97
N LEU A 273 -11.53 11.56 30.52
CA LEU A 273 -11.95 12.09 29.24
C LEU A 273 -12.41 13.53 29.37
N ILE A 274 -12.04 14.36 28.42
CA ILE A 274 -12.55 15.71 28.25
C ILE A 274 -13.28 15.82 26.91
N GLU A 275 -14.30 16.65 26.84
CA GLU A 275 -15.07 16.87 25.63
C GLU A 275 -14.22 17.56 24.58
N THR A 276 -14.17 16.98 23.38
CA THR A 276 -13.45 17.55 22.24
C THR A 276 -14.15 18.84 21.79
N LYS A 277 -13.40 19.92 21.70
CA LYS A 277 -13.94 21.23 21.33
C LYS A 277 -14.44 21.27 19.91
N GLU A 278 -13.70 20.65 19.01
CA GLU A 278 -13.99 20.57 17.58
C GLU A 278 -14.16 19.11 17.16
N PRO A 279 -15.42 18.60 17.05
CA PRO A 279 -15.68 17.27 16.54
C PRO A 279 -15.28 17.16 15.08
N LEU A 280 -15.29 15.94 14.53
CA LEU A 280 -14.91 15.71 13.15
C LEU A 280 -15.85 16.42 12.18
N ASN A 281 -15.27 17.08 11.19
CA ASN A 281 -15.98 17.66 10.07
C ASN A 281 -16.02 16.70 8.90
N VAL A 282 -17.14 16.69 8.15
CA VAL A 282 -17.25 15.91 6.91
C VAL A 282 -16.31 16.48 5.85
N LEU A 283 -15.84 15.62 4.95
CA LEU A 283 -14.99 16.04 3.84
C LEU A 283 -15.74 16.98 2.88
N ASP A 284 -15.13 18.11 2.53
CA ASP A 284 -15.62 19.03 1.49
C ASP A 284 -15.22 18.49 0.09
N MET A 285 -15.73 17.30 -0.22
CA MET A 285 -15.52 16.58 -1.49
C MET A 285 -16.86 16.04 -1.99
N THR A 286 -17.06 16.09 -3.29
CA THR A 286 -18.18 15.38 -3.92
C THR A 286 -17.95 13.87 -3.88
N LEU A 287 -19.01 13.08 -4.02
CA LEU A 287 -18.91 11.62 -4.06
C LEU A 287 -17.93 11.14 -5.14
N GLU A 288 -18.00 11.74 -6.31
CA GLU A 288 -17.14 11.46 -7.46
C GLU A 288 -15.65 11.76 -7.17
N GLU A 289 -15.36 12.87 -6.53
CA GLU A 289 -13.99 13.22 -6.10
C GLU A 289 -13.46 12.23 -5.06
N MET A 290 -14.31 11.77 -4.14
CA MET A 290 -13.96 10.73 -3.17
C MET A 290 -13.65 9.39 -3.86
N GLU A 291 -14.45 8.99 -4.86
CA GLU A 291 -14.23 7.78 -5.65
C GLU A 291 -12.88 7.80 -6.36
N ILE A 292 -12.58 8.89 -7.06
CA ILE A 292 -11.32 9.03 -7.80
C ILE A 292 -10.13 9.07 -6.85
N TYR A 293 -10.26 9.83 -5.75
CA TYR A 293 -9.21 9.89 -4.74
C TYR A 293 -8.92 8.50 -4.14
N ALA A 294 -9.97 7.74 -3.81
CA ALA A 294 -9.83 6.42 -3.23
C ALA A 294 -9.18 5.41 -4.20
N LEU A 295 -9.57 5.43 -5.48
CA LEU A 295 -8.92 4.58 -6.48
C LEU A 295 -7.43 4.86 -6.65
N GLN A 296 -6.96 6.05 -6.28
CA GLN A 296 -5.56 6.45 -6.37
C GLN A 296 -4.78 6.25 -5.05
N HIS A 297 -5.45 6.29 -3.89
CA HIS A 297 -4.77 6.40 -2.60
C HIS A 297 -5.14 5.30 -1.58
N ARG A 298 -6.09 4.42 -1.90
CA ARG A 298 -6.43 3.31 -0.99
C ARG A 298 -5.26 2.34 -0.90
N PRO A 299 -4.77 2.04 0.34
CA PRO A 299 -3.65 1.14 0.55
C PRO A 299 -3.83 -0.23 -0.12
N GLU A 300 -5.04 -0.78 -0.09
CA GLU A 300 -5.34 -2.09 -0.67
C GLU A 300 -5.20 -2.11 -2.21
N LEU A 301 -5.50 -0.98 -2.88
CA LEU A 301 -5.32 -0.87 -4.32
C LEU A 301 -3.87 -0.67 -4.70
N ILE A 302 -3.14 0.13 -3.91
CA ILE A 302 -1.70 0.32 -4.07
C ILE A 302 -0.97 -1.01 -3.87
N GLU A 303 -1.35 -1.79 -2.86
CA GLU A 303 -0.86 -3.16 -2.63
C GLU A 303 -1.02 -4.03 -3.90
N LYS A 304 -2.21 -4.02 -4.54
CA LYS A 304 -2.46 -4.78 -5.77
C LYS A 304 -1.60 -4.32 -6.96
N HIS A 305 -1.27 -3.04 -7.04
CA HIS A 305 -0.31 -2.56 -8.05
C HIS A 305 1.11 -3.11 -7.81
N TYR A 306 1.57 -3.20 -6.56
CA TYR A 306 2.83 -3.84 -6.24
C TYR A 306 2.80 -5.35 -6.50
N GLU A 307 1.70 -6.05 -6.21
CA GLU A 307 1.52 -7.46 -6.54
C GLU A 307 1.57 -7.71 -8.07
N GLU A 308 0.95 -6.84 -8.87
CA GLU A 308 1.04 -6.91 -10.34
C GLU A 308 2.49 -6.76 -10.80
N ARG A 309 3.24 -5.81 -10.23
CA ARG A 309 4.67 -5.62 -10.53
C ARG A 309 5.50 -6.83 -10.14
N ILE A 310 5.26 -7.42 -8.98
CA ILE A 310 5.90 -8.68 -8.54
C ILE A 310 5.61 -9.81 -9.54
N SER A 311 4.36 -9.93 -10.01
CA SER A 311 3.97 -10.95 -10.99
C SER A 311 4.71 -10.78 -12.32
N VAL A 312 4.85 -9.54 -12.81
CA VAL A 312 5.62 -9.23 -14.02
C VAL A 312 7.10 -9.61 -13.85
N GLU A 313 7.69 -9.29 -12.70
CA GLU A 313 9.07 -9.68 -12.39
C GLU A 313 9.21 -11.20 -12.23
N GLN A 314 8.23 -11.87 -11.65
CA GLN A 314 8.19 -13.34 -11.58
C GLN A 314 8.15 -13.97 -13.00
N ALA A 315 7.40 -13.36 -13.91
CA ALA A 315 7.36 -13.80 -15.30
C ALA A 315 8.74 -13.68 -15.98
N LYS A 316 9.45 -12.57 -15.74
CA LYS A 316 10.83 -12.38 -16.23
C LYS A 316 11.78 -13.42 -15.63
N ALA A 317 11.69 -13.68 -14.32
CA ALA A 317 12.49 -14.73 -13.67
C ALA A 317 12.22 -16.11 -14.26
N GLY A 318 10.95 -16.43 -14.53
CA GLY A 318 10.55 -17.69 -15.15
C GLY A 318 11.18 -17.88 -16.55
N VAL A 319 11.24 -16.82 -17.35
CA VAL A 319 11.91 -16.88 -18.67
C VAL A 319 13.43 -16.93 -18.50
N LEU A 320 13.99 -16.13 -17.61
CA LEU A 320 15.44 -16.10 -17.35
C LEU A 320 15.95 -17.46 -16.89
N SER A 321 15.19 -18.20 -16.07
CA SER A 321 15.56 -19.53 -15.56
C SER A 321 15.67 -20.61 -16.66
N LEU A 322 15.19 -20.34 -17.88
CA LEU A 322 15.35 -21.25 -19.02
C LEU A 322 16.71 -21.08 -19.74
N LEU A 323 17.41 -19.99 -19.46
CA LEU A 323 18.70 -19.70 -20.08
C LEU A 323 19.81 -20.62 -19.53
N PRO A 324 20.88 -20.87 -20.32
CA PRO A 324 22.05 -21.56 -19.81
C PRO A 324 22.66 -20.87 -18.62
N GLY A 325 23.00 -21.62 -17.57
CA GLY A 325 23.78 -21.14 -16.44
C GLY A 325 25.25 -21.05 -16.78
N LEU A 326 25.89 -19.93 -16.53
CA LEU A 326 27.33 -19.71 -16.62
C LEU A 326 27.92 -19.70 -15.23
N ASN A 327 28.66 -20.77 -14.90
CA ASN A 327 29.30 -20.94 -13.61
C ASN A 327 30.79 -20.61 -13.70
N PHE A 328 31.27 -19.75 -12.83
CA PHE A 328 32.69 -19.49 -12.60
C PHE A 328 33.06 -20.14 -11.27
N ASN A 329 34.14 -20.90 -11.26
CA ASN A 329 34.69 -21.53 -10.07
C ASN A 329 36.19 -21.27 -9.99
N ALA A 330 36.66 -21.00 -8.79
CA ALA A 330 38.05 -20.96 -8.43
C ALA A 330 38.24 -21.63 -7.08
N ALA A 331 39.19 -22.52 -6.96
CA ALA A 331 39.44 -23.20 -5.68
C ALA A 331 40.95 -23.36 -5.45
N TYR A 332 41.34 -23.13 -4.22
CA TYR A 332 42.66 -23.52 -3.70
C TYR A 332 42.52 -24.80 -2.92
N THR A 333 43.14 -25.86 -3.40
CA THR A 333 43.02 -27.22 -2.84
C THR A 333 44.35 -27.65 -2.22
N SER A 334 44.28 -28.36 -1.11
CA SER A 334 45.40 -28.98 -0.43
C SER A 334 45.04 -30.42 -0.12
N THR A 335 45.98 -31.34 -0.33
CA THR A 335 45.80 -32.76 -0.05
C THR A 335 47.01 -33.34 0.62
N SER A 336 46.82 -34.33 1.51
CA SER A 336 47.89 -35.07 2.14
C SER A 336 48.45 -36.20 1.30
N ASN A 337 48.10 -36.30 0.00
CA ASN A 337 48.57 -37.37 -0.88
C ASN A 337 50.09 -37.24 -1.21
N ASP A 338 50.89 -38.19 -0.70
CA ASP A 338 52.35 -38.18 -0.88
C ASP A 338 52.78 -38.57 -2.28
N PHE A 339 51.89 -39.13 -3.07
CA PHE A 339 52.16 -39.44 -4.50
C PHE A 339 52.04 -38.27 -5.46
N LEU A 340 51.57 -37.12 -4.96
CA LEU A 340 51.49 -35.91 -5.73
C LEU A 340 52.76 -35.04 -5.57
N ALA A 341 53.36 -34.61 -6.65
CA ALA A 341 54.51 -33.71 -6.63
C ALA A 341 54.17 -32.34 -6.01
N GLN A 342 52.93 -31.88 -6.22
CA GLN A 342 52.37 -30.65 -5.69
C GLN A 342 51.14 -31.02 -4.82
N LYS A 343 51.24 -30.81 -3.51
CA LYS A 343 50.15 -31.09 -2.56
C LYS A 343 49.10 -29.98 -2.50
N THR A 344 49.46 -28.84 -3.06
CA THR A 344 48.55 -27.66 -3.14
C THR A 344 48.39 -27.27 -4.61
N ASN A 345 47.16 -26.87 -5.01
CA ASN A 345 46.88 -26.47 -6.36
C ASN A 345 45.77 -25.37 -6.36
N ALA A 346 45.91 -24.40 -7.26
CA ALA A 346 44.89 -23.44 -7.59
C ALA A 346 44.18 -23.84 -8.86
N ASN A 347 42.91 -24.14 -8.75
CA ASN A 347 42.08 -24.54 -9.90
C ASN A 347 41.11 -23.42 -10.23
N PHE A 348 40.90 -23.13 -11.49
CA PHE A 348 39.89 -22.20 -11.95
C PHE A 348 39.21 -22.76 -13.19
N GLY A 349 37.95 -22.43 -13.35
CA GLY A 349 37.18 -22.91 -14.50
C GLY A 349 35.93 -22.06 -14.74
N ALA A 350 35.45 -22.17 -15.96
CA ALA A 350 34.14 -21.64 -16.34
C ALA A 350 33.38 -22.76 -17.07
N THR A 351 32.14 -22.98 -16.66
CA THR A 351 31.28 -24.00 -17.29
C THR A 351 29.94 -23.39 -17.69
N ILE A 352 29.49 -23.73 -18.89
CA ILE A 352 28.15 -23.40 -19.36
C ILE A 352 27.33 -24.68 -19.33
N GLY A 353 26.21 -24.64 -18.61
CA GLY A 353 25.28 -25.76 -18.53
C GLY A 353 23.87 -25.33 -18.93
N ALA A 354 23.23 -26.14 -19.77
CA ALA A 354 21.83 -25.92 -20.14
C ALA A 354 21.05 -27.23 -20.11
N ASN A 355 19.83 -27.17 -19.63
CA ASN A 355 18.86 -28.22 -19.83
C ASN A 355 18.10 -27.96 -21.15
N LEU A 356 18.46 -28.66 -22.20
CA LEU A 356 17.88 -28.47 -23.54
C LEU A 356 16.36 -28.72 -23.55
N LEU A 357 15.84 -29.56 -22.65
CA LEU A 357 14.41 -29.82 -22.53
C LEU A 357 13.62 -28.63 -22.00
N ASN A 358 14.29 -27.69 -21.34
CA ASN A 358 13.62 -26.47 -20.79
C ASN A 358 13.02 -25.61 -21.92
N VAL A 359 13.56 -25.67 -23.15
CA VAL A 359 13.01 -24.95 -24.30
C VAL A 359 11.56 -25.35 -24.59
N PHE A 360 11.22 -26.62 -24.40
CA PHE A 360 9.84 -27.09 -24.58
C PHE A 360 8.87 -26.61 -23.49
N ASN A 361 9.39 -26.18 -22.33
CA ASN A 361 8.58 -25.60 -21.25
C ASN A 361 8.25 -24.12 -21.46
N TYR A 362 8.96 -23.43 -22.38
CA TYR A 362 8.78 -21.99 -22.60
C TYR A 362 7.32 -21.58 -22.86
N PRO A 363 6.58 -22.24 -23.80
CA PRO A 363 5.19 -21.86 -24.04
C PRO A 363 4.29 -22.01 -22.83
N THR A 364 4.52 -23.05 -22.02
CA THR A 364 3.76 -23.32 -20.79
C THR A 364 4.04 -22.26 -19.72
N ILE A 365 5.32 -21.94 -19.48
CA ILE A 365 5.72 -20.90 -18.53
C ILE A 365 5.18 -19.54 -18.96
N LYS A 366 5.25 -19.20 -20.25
CA LYS A 366 4.69 -17.96 -20.77
C LYS A 366 3.19 -17.87 -20.49
N LYS A 367 2.45 -18.94 -20.81
CA LYS A 367 0.99 -18.98 -20.60
C LYS A 367 0.61 -18.90 -19.11
N ILE A 368 1.36 -19.58 -18.23
CA ILE A 368 1.17 -19.47 -16.78
C ILE A 368 1.35 -18.01 -16.31
N ASN A 369 2.42 -17.36 -16.78
CA ASN A 369 2.73 -15.98 -16.39
C ASN A 369 1.67 -14.98 -16.89
N GLU A 370 1.23 -15.13 -18.14
CA GLU A 370 0.15 -14.32 -18.71
C GLU A 370 -1.14 -14.49 -17.90
N THR A 371 -1.52 -15.73 -17.59
CA THR A 371 -2.71 -16.03 -16.80
C THR A 371 -2.60 -15.47 -15.36
N ASN A 372 -1.43 -15.62 -14.71
CA ASN A 372 -1.24 -15.04 -13.36
C ASN A 372 -1.37 -13.52 -13.37
N THR A 373 -0.81 -12.84 -14.36
CA THR A 373 -0.92 -11.38 -14.48
C THR A 373 -2.39 -10.96 -14.69
N GLU A 374 -3.12 -11.71 -15.51
CA GLU A 374 -4.54 -11.46 -15.76
C GLU A 374 -5.38 -11.68 -14.49
N VAL A 375 -5.11 -12.76 -13.73
CA VAL A 375 -5.77 -12.99 -12.42
C VAL A 375 -5.57 -11.81 -11.47
N ILE A 376 -4.36 -11.27 -11.37
CA ILE A 376 -4.08 -10.13 -10.47
C ILE A 376 -4.82 -8.87 -10.95
N ARG A 377 -4.90 -8.64 -12.26
CA ARG A 377 -5.65 -7.52 -12.84
C ARG A 377 -7.14 -7.61 -12.54
N GLU A 378 -7.73 -8.80 -12.71
CA GLU A 378 -9.13 -9.04 -12.37
C GLU A 378 -9.39 -8.90 -10.86
N GLN A 379 -8.50 -9.37 -10.01
CA GLN A 379 -8.57 -9.15 -8.56
C GLN A 379 -8.53 -7.67 -8.21
N ARG A 380 -7.65 -6.88 -8.87
CA ARG A 380 -7.58 -5.44 -8.67
C ARG A 380 -8.87 -4.75 -9.11
N LEU A 381 -9.44 -5.13 -10.26
CA LEU A 381 -10.71 -4.60 -10.74
C LEU A 381 -11.86 -4.90 -9.77
N ALA A 382 -11.96 -6.15 -9.30
CA ALA A 382 -12.95 -6.56 -8.30
C ALA A 382 -12.80 -5.76 -6.99
N LEU A 383 -11.55 -5.54 -6.56
CA LEU A 383 -11.26 -4.73 -5.38
C LEU A 383 -11.62 -3.25 -5.59
N SER A 384 -11.36 -2.70 -6.79
CA SER A 384 -11.77 -1.34 -7.15
C SER A 384 -13.28 -1.17 -7.05
N MET A 385 -14.06 -2.13 -7.56
CA MET A 385 -15.52 -2.12 -7.41
C MET A 385 -15.96 -2.19 -5.94
N THR A 386 -15.25 -2.99 -5.13
CA THR A 386 -15.51 -3.07 -3.68
C THR A 386 -15.23 -1.74 -2.99
N VAL A 387 -14.12 -1.08 -3.32
CA VAL A 387 -13.76 0.24 -2.77
C VAL A 387 -14.81 1.29 -3.14
N LEU A 388 -15.25 1.35 -4.40
CA LEU A 388 -16.33 2.24 -4.83
C LEU A 388 -17.61 1.97 -4.03
N SER A 389 -18.00 0.71 -3.88
CA SER A 389 -19.17 0.32 -3.07
C SER A 389 -19.04 0.77 -1.61
N GLN A 390 -17.85 0.65 -1.00
CA GLN A 390 -17.60 1.11 0.37
C GLN A 390 -17.76 2.61 0.52
N ILE A 391 -17.34 3.41 -0.47
CA ILE A 391 -17.51 4.87 -0.46
C ILE A 391 -18.98 5.24 -0.55
N HIS A 392 -19.74 4.58 -1.43
CA HIS A 392 -21.19 4.80 -1.54
C HIS A 392 -21.90 4.46 -0.24
N ILE A 393 -21.57 3.30 0.38
CA ILE A 393 -22.12 2.89 1.67
C ILE A 393 -21.78 3.92 2.74
N ALA A 394 -20.51 4.35 2.85
CA ALA A 394 -20.08 5.34 3.85
C ALA A 394 -20.83 6.68 3.69
N ASN A 395 -21.07 7.12 2.45
CA ASN A 395 -21.82 8.34 2.18
C ASN A 395 -23.32 8.21 2.53
N ILE A 396 -23.91 7.04 2.29
CA ILE A 396 -25.29 6.74 2.69
C ILE A 396 -25.39 6.67 4.22
N ASP A 397 -24.47 5.95 4.87
CA ASP A 397 -24.42 5.82 6.32
C ASP A 397 -24.29 7.19 7.01
N TYR A 398 -23.48 8.09 6.44
CA TYR A 398 -23.37 9.46 6.94
C TYR A 398 -24.71 10.22 6.85
N LYS A 399 -25.40 10.16 5.70
CA LYS A 399 -26.69 10.85 5.54
C LYS A 399 -27.74 10.32 6.50
N LEU A 400 -27.83 8.99 6.62
CA LEU A 400 -28.77 8.36 7.57
C LEU A 400 -28.41 8.66 9.02
N ALA A 401 -27.12 8.67 9.38
CA ALA A 401 -26.68 9.03 10.73
C ALA A 401 -26.97 10.50 11.08
N LEU A 402 -26.89 11.41 10.08
CA LEU A 402 -27.24 12.81 10.27
C LEU A 402 -28.76 12.97 10.53
N GLU A 403 -29.60 12.32 9.74
CA GLU A 403 -31.07 12.32 9.93
C GLU A 403 -31.46 11.73 11.29
N GLU A 404 -30.81 10.63 11.69
CA GLU A 404 -31.02 9.99 13.00
C GLU A 404 -30.60 10.93 14.14
N PHE A 405 -29.45 11.60 14.00
CA PHE A 405 -28.98 12.57 15.00
C PHE A 405 -29.93 13.75 15.16
N GLU A 406 -30.39 14.36 14.08
CA GLU A 406 -31.37 15.46 14.12
C GLU A 406 -32.69 15.02 14.77
N THR A 407 -33.12 13.79 14.52
CA THR A 407 -34.36 13.24 15.11
C THR A 407 -34.17 12.98 16.61
N ALA A 408 -33.04 12.37 17.00
CA ALA A 408 -32.70 12.10 18.39
C ALA A 408 -32.55 13.41 19.20
N GLN A 409 -31.96 14.44 18.61
CA GLN A 409 -31.82 15.75 19.22
C GLN A 409 -33.20 16.36 19.53
N ARG A 410 -34.11 16.37 18.56
CA ARG A 410 -35.48 16.88 18.77
C ARG A 410 -36.21 16.08 19.84
N TYR A 411 -36.07 14.75 19.83
CA TYR A 411 -36.71 13.90 20.83
C TYR A 411 -36.15 14.19 22.23
N TYR A 412 -34.85 14.34 22.39
CA TYR A 412 -34.21 14.70 23.66
C TYR A 412 -34.70 16.06 24.19
N GLU A 413 -34.78 17.09 23.32
CA GLU A 413 -35.29 18.43 23.71
C GLU A 413 -36.75 18.38 24.17
N VAL A 414 -37.60 17.59 23.52
CA VAL A 414 -39.00 17.42 23.93
C VAL A 414 -39.09 16.68 25.27
N SER A 415 -38.35 15.57 25.42
CA SER A 415 -38.30 14.78 26.66
C SER A 415 -37.86 15.63 27.87
N LYS A 416 -36.85 16.49 27.64
CA LYS A 416 -36.37 17.44 28.67
C LYS A 416 -37.48 18.39 29.13
N LYS A 417 -38.24 18.98 28.20
CA LYS A 417 -39.38 19.87 28.52
C LYS A 417 -40.48 19.12 29.26
N ILE A 418 -40.79 17.88 28.87
CA ILE A 418 -41.79 17.06 29.56
C ILE A 418 -41.35 16.79 31.00
N THR A 419 -40.14 16.35 31.22
CA THR A 419 -39.59 16.06 32.55
C THR A 419 -39.60 17.30 33.47
N GLU A 420 -39.25 18.47 32.93
CA GLU A 420 -39.32 19.73 33.65
C GLU A 420 -40.77 20.08 34.08
N GLN A 421 -41.74 19.88 33.19
CA GLN A 421 -43.15 20.12 33.51
C GLN A 421 -43.67 19.14 34.56
N VAL A 422 -43.34 17.84 34.45
CA VAL A 422 -43.74 16.82 35.42
C VAL A 422 -43.14 17.11 36.81
N LYS A 423 -41.86 17.49 36.89
CA LYS A 423 -41.20 17.91 38.14
C LYS A 423 -41.87 19.13 38.76
N ASN A 424 -42.28 20.10 37.96
CA ASN A 424 -42.98 21.28 38.45
C ASN A 424 -44.41 20.95 38.89
N ALA A 425 -45.12 20.06 38.22
CA ALA A 425 -46.44 19.60 38.57
C ALA A 425 -46.43 18.72 39.84
N GLN A 426 -45.37 17.97 40.12
CA GLN A 426 -45.16 17.22 41.35
C GLN A 426 -45.11 18.20 42.59
N LYS A 427 -44.42 19.34 42.47
CA LYS A 427 -44.31 20.33 43.54
C LYS A 427 -45.68 20.85 44.02
N ILE A 428 -46.70 20.77 43.18
CA ILE A 428 -48.09 21.14 43.50
C ILE A 428 -49.01 19.92 43.65
N ALA A 429 -48.42 18.74 43.90
CA ALA A 429 -49.10 17.45 44.18
C ALA A 429 -50.04 16.98 43.04
N ARG A 430 -49.78 17.37 41.78
CA ARG A 430 -50.56 16.89 40.61
C ARG A 430 -50.10 15.56 40.06
N PHE A 431 -48.81 15.22 40.22
CA PHE A 431 -48.22 13.96 39.82
C PHE A 431 -47.55 13.28 41.01
N GLY A 432 -47.54 11.94 40.97
CA GLY A 432 -46.88 11.13 42.00
C GLY A 432 -45.38 10.95 41.70
N GLN A 433 -44.67 10.32 42.61
CA GLN A 433 -43.23 10.07 42.48
C GLN A 433 -42.93 9.14 41.30
N LEU A 434 -43.81 8.16 41.00
CA LEU A 434 -43.64 7.23 39.87
C LEU A 434 -43.55 7.96 38.54
N GLU A 435 -44.46 8.91 38.29
CA GLU A 435 -44.47 9.68 37.03
C GLU A 435 -43.16 10.44 36.86
N VAL A 436 -42.64 11.01 37.96
CA VAL A 436 -41.33 11.71 37.93
C VAL A 436 -40.20 10.75 37.61
N ILE A 437 -40.14 9.60 38.29
CA ILE A 437 -39.11 8.56 38.03
C ILE A 437 -39.22 8.06 36.61
N ARG A 438 -40.43 7.78 36.08
CA ARG A 438 -40.66 7.34 34.71
C ARG A 438 -40.15 8.37 33.71
N GLU A 439 -40.46 9.64 33.88
CA GLU A 439 -40.03 10.70 32.98
C GLU A 439 -38.53 11.00 33.11
N GLN A 440 -37.94 10.85 34.28
CA GLN A 440 -36.49 10.92 34.45
C GLN A 440 -35.77 9.77 33.76
N ALA A 441 -36.29 8.54 33.86
CA ALA A 441 -35.77 7.40 33.16
C ALA A 441 -35.92 7.56 31.62
N SER A 442 -37.09 8.05 31.16
CA SER A 442 -37.37 8.37 29.78
C SER A 442 -36.38 9.43 29.21
N LEU A 443 -36.14 10.49 30.00
CA LEU A 443 -35.18 11.53 29.65
C LEU A 443 -33.76 10.96 29.54
N LEU A 444 -33.35 10.11 30.48
CA LEU A 444 -32.02 9.45 30.43
C LEU A 444 -31.86 8.60 29.17
N VAL A 445 -32.92 7.83 28.83
CA VAL A 445 -32.93 7.04 27.56
C VAL A 445 -32.91 7.95 26.33
N ALA A 446 -33.61 9.08 26.35
CA ALA A 446 -33.62 10.06 25.27
C ALA A 446 -32.23 10.68 25.06
N GLU A 447 -31.57 11.06 26.16
CA GLU A 447 -30.20 11.59 26.15
C GLU A 447 -29.21 10.53 25.64
N LEU A 448 -29.34 9.30 26.09
CA LEU A 448 -28.50 8.19 25.59
C LEU A 448 -28.69 7.97 24.09
N ARG A 449 -29.92 8.00 23.57
CA ARG A 449 -30.18 7.90 22.13
C ARG A 449 -29.55 9.05 21.35
N TYR A 450 -29.62 10.27 21.92
CA TYR A 450 -28.95 11.44 21.33
C TYR A 450 -27.43 11.24 21.25
N ASP A 451 -26.79 10.78 22.32
CA ASP A 451 -25.36 10.54 22.37
C ASP A 451 -24.94 9.39 21.44
N ILE A 452 -25.74 8.31 21.37
CA ILE A 452 -25.51 7.18 20.44
C ILE A 452 -25.61 7.67 18.98
N ALA A 453 -26.63 8.47 18.66
CA ALA A 453 -26.80 9.01 17.31
C ALA A 453 -25.64 9.96 16.95
N PHE A 454 -25.18 10.78 17.90
CA PHE A 454 -23.98 11.61 17.71
C PHE A 454 -22.72 10.76 17.48
N THR A 455 -22.52 9.72 18.28
CA THR A 455 -21.42 8.78 18.11
C THR A 455 -21.44 8.13 16.73
N LYS A 456 -22.64 7.70 16.28
CA LYS A 456 -22.83 7.10 14.94
C LYS A 456 -22.52 8.10 13.82
N LEU A 457 -22.92 9.37 13.99
CA LEU A 457 -22.57 10.44 13.05
C LEU A 457 -21.06 10.65 12.98
N GLN A 458 -20.38 10.77 14.10
CA GLN A 458 -18.93 10.95 14.15
C GLN A 458 -18.19 9.73 13.60
N HIS A 459 -18.67 8.52 13.88
CA HIS A 459 -18.12 7.29 13.31
C HIS A 459 -18.31 7.22 11.78
N SER A 460 -19.46 7.62 11.26
CA SER A 460 -19.71 7.64 9.80
C SER A 460 -18.82 8.65 9.09
N ILE A 461 -18.52 9.79 9.70
CA ILE A 461 -17.52 10.75 9.18
C ILE A 461 -16.13 10.08 9.15
N GLY A 462 -15.71 9.44 10.25
CA GLY A 462 -14.46 8.67 10.29
C GLY A 462 -14.41 7.56 9.24
N GLN A 463 -15.55 6.93 8.93
CA GLN A 463 -15.67 5.93 7.88
C GLN A 463 -15.48 6.53 6.48
N ILE A 464 -15.97 7.74 6.21
CA ILE A 464 -15.70 8.46 4.95
C ILE A 464 -14.19 8.68 4.78
N TYR A 465 -13.48 9.19 5.81
CA TYR A 465 -12.02 9.36 5.76
C TYR A 465 -11.29 8.04 5.46
N SER A 466 -11.66 6.98 6.17
CA SER A 466 -11.08 5.65 5.98
C SER A 466 -11.41 5.06 4.61
N SER A 467 -12.64 5.22 4.11
CA SER A 467 -13.07 4.69 2.80
C SER A 467 -12.42 5.40 1.63
N THR A 468 -12.14 6.70 1.77
CA THR A 468 -11.41 7.48 0.76
C THR A 468 -9.91 7.22 0.79
N GLY A 469 -9.37 6.59 1.83
CA GLY A 469 -7.93 6.36 1.96
C GLY A 469 -7.15 7.62 2.35
N ILE A 470 -7.82 8.60 2.94
CA ILE A 470 -7.16 9.81 3.44
C ILE A 470 -6.37 9.47 4.71
N ASP A 471 -5.05 9.60 4.62
CA ASP A 471 -4.19 9.45 5.78
C ASP A 471 -4.14 10.74 6.60
N VAL A 472 -4.69 10.65 7.81
CA VAL A 472 -4.66 11.75 8.80
C VAL A 472 -3.48 11.64 9.77
N THR A 473 -2.70 10.55 9.68
CA THR A 473 -1.67 10.21 10.67
C THR A 473 -0.28 10.72 10.32
N GLU A 474 0.05 10.94 9.06
CA GLU A 474 1.36 11.37 8.50
C GLU A 474 2.63 10.68 9.08
N GLU A 475 3.66 10.47 8.24
CA GLU A 475 4.84 9.62 8.53
C GLU A 475 5.75 10.02 9.72
N ASN A 476 5.65 11.23 10.25
CA ASN A 476 6.62 11.74 11.23
C ASN A 476 6.31 11.43 12.72
N ILE A 477 5.46 10.44 12.96
CA ILE A 477 4.93 10.04 14.28
C ILE A 477 6.01 9.79 15.35
N LYS A 478 7.14 9.21 14.95
CA LYS A 478 8.17 8.71 15.90
C LYS A 478 8.91 9.82 16.64
N LYS A 479 8.87 11.06 16.14
CA LYS A 479 9.67 12.20 16.65
C LYS A 479 8.84 13.19 17.47
N LEU A 480 7.51 13.22 17.31
CA LEU A 480 6.65 14.21 17.95
C LEU A 480 6.19 13.75 19.34
N GLY A 481 6.01 14.69 20.27
CA GLY A 481 5.31 14.47 21.52
C GLY A 481 3.84 14.09 21.29
N ILE A 482 3.15 13.52 22.30
CA ILE A 482 1.73 13.11 22.16
C ILE A 482 0.85 14.34 21.85
N LYS A 483 1.04 15.44 22.56
CA LYS A 483 0.27 16.68 22.35
C LYS A 483 0.51 17.32 20.98
N GLU A 484 1.75 17.35 20.53
CA GLU A 484 2.11 17.89 19.21
C GLU A 484 1.49 17.03 18.10
N TYR A 485 1.50 15.72 18.29
CA TYR A 485 0.93 14.78 17.33
C TYR A 485 -0.60 14.87 17.32
N ALA A 486 -1.25 15.00 18.48
CA ALA A 486 -2.68 15.23 18.58
C ALA A 486 -3.11 16.52 17.84
N ASN A 487 -2.38 17.63 18.00
CA ASN A 487 -2.66 18.88 17.31
C ASN A 487 -2.48 18.74 15.77
N LEU A 488 -1.54 17.93 15.33
CA LEU A 488 -1.33 17.64 13.89
C LEU A 488 -2.53 16.87 13.32
N ILE A 489 -2.99 15.84 14.04
CA ILE A 489 -4.18 15.05 13.65
C ILE A 489 -5.42 15.94 13.61
N GLU A 490 -5.65 16.77 14.64
CA GLU A 490 -6.74 17.74 14.69
C GLU A 490 -6.73 18.64 13.46
N ASN A 491 -5.59 19.26 13.18
CA ASN A 491 -5.42 20.12 12.00
C ASN A 491 -5.70 19.38 10.66
N ASN A 492 -5.35 18.09 10.57
CA ASN A 492 -5.62 17.31 9.38
C ASN A 492 -7.11 17.04 9.20
N PHE A 493 -7.84 16.73 10.26
CA PHE A 493 -9.30 16.58 10.22
C PHE A 493 -10.03 17.90 9.96
N GLN A 494 -9.56 19.02 10.54
CA GLN A 494 -10.21 20.31 10.41
C GLN A 494 -10.04 20.99 9.04
N LYS A 495 -9.07 20.57 8.24
CA LYS A 495 -8.87 21.10 6.86
C LYS A 495 -9.94 20.68 5.84
N ASN A 496 -10.96 19.94 6.27
CA ASN A 496 -12.21 19.65 5.52
C ASN A 496 -12.02 19.11 4.10
N GLY A 497 -10.97 18.36 3.83
CA GLY A 497 -10.76 17.77 2.51
C GLY A 497 -10.17 18.70 1.44
N LYS A 498 -10.19 20.02 1.58
CA LYS A 498 -9.58 20.97 0.60
C LYS A 498 -8.09 20.67 0.35
N LYS A 499 -7.36 20.26 1.39
CA LYS A 499 -5.97 19.79 1.28
C LYS A 499 -5.84 18.59 0.33
N TYR A 500 -6.86 17.73 0.27
CA TYR A 500 -6.83 16.47 -0.46
C TYR A 500 -7.33 16.62 -1.90
N LEU A 501 -8.21 17.56 -2.19
CA LEU A 501 -8.68 17.87 -3.57
C LEU A 501 -7.51 18.14 -4.51
N ALA A 502 -6.47 18.82 -4.04
CA ALA A 502 -5.27 19.07 -4.82
C ALA A 502 -4.52 17.80 -5.24
N LYS A 503 -4.76 16.65 -4.57
CA LYS A 503 -4.17 15.36 -4.89
C LYS A 503 -5.04 14.50 -5.83
N VAL A 504 -6.28 14.89 -6.09
CA VAL A 504 -7.15 14.15 -7.02
C VAL A 504 -6.65 14.39 -8.45
N VAL A 505 -6.15 13.34 -9.07
CA VAL A 505 -5.68 13.37 -10.46
C VAL A 505 -6.73 12.71 -11.33
N LEU A 506 -7.37 13.53 -12.19
CA LEU A 506 -8.29 13.07 -13.23
C LEU A 506 -7.54 13.10 -14.55
N PRO A 507 -7.07 11.98 -15.09
CA PRO A 507 -6.36 11.98 -16.35
C PRO A 507 -7.33 12.36 -17.49
N ILE A 508 -6.93 13.32 -18.31
CA ILE A 508 -7.60 13.65 -19.56
C ILE A 508 -6.81 13.02 -20.69
N ASN A 509 -7.43 12.14 -21.44
CA ASN A 509 -6.83 11.49 -22.60
C ASN A 509 -7.26 12.18 -23.89
N LYS A 510 -6.31 12.39 -24.80
CA LYS A 510 -6.58 12.84 -26.16
C LYS A 510 -6.76 11.60 -27.05
N GLN A 511 -8.02 11.30 -27.43
CA GLN A 511 -8.34 10.15 -28.26
C GLN A 511 -8.39 10.50 -29.76
N ASN A 512 -9.07 11.57 -30.11
CA ASN A 512 -9.26 12.00 -31.50
C ASN A 512 -8.72 13.44 -31.65
N PRO A 513 -7.48 13.64 -32.10
CA PRO A 513 -6.90 14.96 -32.25
C PRO A 513 -7.72 15.79 -33.26
N ILE A 514 -7.79 17.11 -33.01
CA ILE A 514 -8.43 18.06 -33.93
C ILE A 514 -7.69 18.00 -35.26
N ALA A 515 -8.42 18.02 -36.36
CA ALA A 515 -7.81 18.00 -37.70
C ALA A 515 -6.76 19.12 -37.81
N LYS A 516 -5.55 18.77 -38.28
CA LYS A 516 -4.42 19.71 -38.29
C LYS A 516 -4.70 21.02 -39.02
N ASN A 517 -5.49 20.97 -40.09
CA ASN A 517 -5.83 22.14 -40.90
C ASN A 517 -7.35 22.24 -41.04
N ILE A 518 -7.90 23.37 -40.68
CA ILE A 518 -9.34 23.67 -40.80
C ILE A 518 -9.49 24.85 -41.72
N ASP A 519 -10.34 24.71 -42.77
CA ASP A 519 -10.63 25.78 -43.74
C ASP A 519 -11.60 26.77 -43.10
N GLY A 520 -11.08 27.91 -42.65
CA GLY A 520 -11.85 29.02 -42.11
C GLY A 520 -12.41 29.95 -43.18
N GLY A 521 -11.99 29.83 -44.47
CA GLY A 521 -12.50 30.61 -45.59
C GLY A 521 -13.90 30.18 -46.03
N ASN A 522 -14.22 28.87 -45.90
CA ASN A 522 -15.50 28.30 -46.32
C ASN A 522 -16.49 28.10 -45.16
N PHE A 523 -15.99 27.99 -43.91
CA PHE A 523 -16.82 27.74 -42.75
C PHE A 523 -16.91 28.94 -41.80
N ASN A 524 -18.15 29.31 -41.42
CA ASN A 524 -18.39 30.32 -40.39
C ASN A 524 -18.22 29.81 -38.98
N GLU A 525 -18.20 28.49 -38.79
CA GLU A 525 -18.13 27.83 -37.50
C GLU A 525 -17.44 26.47 -37.63
N PHE A 526 -16.70 26.12 -36.59
CA PHE A 526 -16.03 24.82 -36.46
C PHE A 526 -16.28 24.29 -35.07
N GLN A 527 -16.68 23.03 -34.99
CA GLN A 527 -16.87 22.29 -33.73
C GLN A 527 -15.99 21.06 -33.74
N PHE A 528 -15.18 20.88 -32.67
CA PHE A 528 -14.42 19.66 -32.54
C PHE A 528 -15.23 18.58 -31.82
N ASN A 529 -14.85 17.30 -32.03
CA ASN A 529 -15.56 16.15 -31.52
C ASN A 529 -15.57 16.13 -29.97
N ASN A 530 -16.67 15.66 -29.37
CA ASN A 530 -16.77 15.45 -27.93
C ASN A 530 -15.79 14.36 -27.40
N GLU A 531 -15.31 13.48 -28.28
CA GLU A 531 -14.34 12.45 -27.96
C GLU A 531 -12.89 12.89 -28.14
N THR A 532 -12.63 14.15 -28.57
CA THR A 532 -11.26 14.67 -28.70
C THR A 532 -10.52 14.64 -27.37
N PHE A 533 -11.19 15.04 -26.30
CA PHE A 533 -10.68 14.98 -24.94
C PHE A 533 -11.65 14.17 -24.09
N LYS A 534 -11.21 13.05 -23.56
CA LYS A 534 -11.99 12.15 -22.74
C LYS A 534 -11.39 12.05 -21.35
N LEU A 535 -12.23 12.19 -20.33
CA LEU A 535 -11.89 11.86 -18.96
C LEU A 535 -11.93 10.36 -18.75
N ASP A 536 -10.91 9.82 -18.07
CA ASP A 536 -11.00 8.48 -17.50
C ASP A 536 -11.76 8.58 -16.17
N GLY A 537 -13.07 8.54 -16.24
CA GLY A 537 -13.99 8.71 -15.13
C GLY A 537 -15.10 9.70 -15.41
N SER A 538 -15.99 9.94 -14.44
CA SER A 538 -17.03 10.96 -14.50
C SER A 538 -16.45 12.32 -14.06
N GLY A 539 -16.91 13.41 -14.66
CA GLY A 539 -16.50 14.79 -14.35
C GLY A 539 -16.64 15.75 -15.51
N TYR A 540 -16.37 17.02 -15.23
CA TYR A 540 -16.47 18.09 -16.22
C TYR A 540 -15.10 18.48 -16.74
N ILE A 541 -15.01 18.61 -18.08
CA ILE A 541 -13.87 19.23 -18.75
C ILE A 541 -14.23 20.69 -19.07
N ASN A 542 -13.44 21.61 -18.52
CA ASN A 542 -13.50 23.00 -18.89
C ASN A 542 -12.60 23.25 -20.10
N TYR A 543 -13.17 23.82 -21.14
CA TYR A 543 -12.43 24.15 -22.35
C TYR A 543 -12.07 25.63 -22.39
N SER A 544 -10.86 25.92 -22.81
CA SER A 544 -10.43 27.28 -23.17
C SER A 544 -9.66 27.24 -24.49
N ALA A 545 -9.65 28.35 -25.21
CA ALA A 545 -8.91 28.45 -26.45
C ALA A 545 -8.11 29.75 -26.49
N ASN A 546 -6.87 29.63 -26.94
CA ASN A 546 -5.94 30.74 -27.17
C ASN A 546 -5.22 30.54 -28.49
N LEU A 547 -4.40 31.50 -28.89
CA LEU A 547 -3.40 31.25 -29.93
C LEU A 547 -2.32 30.27 -29.44
N ALA A 548 -1.63 29.61 -30.34
CA ALA A 548 -0.58 28.64 -29.99
C ALA A 548 0.52 29.26 -29.11
N ASN A 549 0.78 30.54 -29.22
CA ASN A 549 1.70 31.32 -28.40
C ASN A 549 1.13 31.74 -27.01
N ASN A 550 -0.05 31.23 -26.63
CA ASN A 550 -0.80 31.53 -25.43
C ASN A 550 -1.39 32.95 -25.34
N THR A 551 -1.38 33.74 -26.42
CA THR A 551 -2.06 35.04 -26.45
C THR A 551 -3.58 34.87 -26.67
N PRO A 552 -4.43 35.83 -26.25
CA PRO A 552 -5.85 35.73 -26.43
C PRO A 552 -6.25 35.61 -27.92
N LEU A 553 -7.41 35.00 -28.16
CA LEU A 553 -7.96 34.90 -29.50
C LEU A 553 -8.23 36.30 -30.09
N PRO A 554 -8.01 36.50 -31.40
CA PRO A 554 -8.40 37.74 -32.09
C PRO A 554 -9.89 37.99 -31.96
N LYS A 555 -10.33 39.26 -31.98
CA LYS A 555 -11.72 39.65 -31.80
C LYS A 555 -12.70 39.06 -32.83
N TRP A 556 -12.20 38.59 -33.95
CA TRP A 556 -13.00 37.98 -35.03
C TRP A 556 -13.14 36.44 -34.87
N ILE A 557 -12.46 35.82 -33.89
CA ILE A 557 -12.65 34.42 -33.50
C ILE A 557 -13.26 34.39 -32.10
N ASN A 558 -14.44 33.82 -31.99
CA ASN A 558 -15.10 33.58 -30.71
C ASN A 558 -15.14 32.09 -30.42
N PHE A 559 -14.77 31.69 -29.22
CA PHE A 559 -14.83 30.28 -28.76
C PHE A 559 -15.95 30.13 -27.75
N LEU A 560 -16.83 29.15 -27.97
CA LEU A 560 -17.92 28.76 -27.08
C LEU A 560 -17.54 27.45 -26.36
N PRO A 561 -17.03 27.52 -25.11
CA PRO A 561 -16.51 26.34 -24.39
C PRO A 561 -17.52 25.22 -24.23
N SER A 562 -18.76 25.54 -23.85
CA SER A 562 -19.82 24.54 -23.60
C SER A 562 -20.24 23.77 -24.84
N GLN A 563 -20.09 24.37 -25.99
CA GLN A 563 -20.41 23.78 -27.30
C GLN A 563 -19.18 23.24 -28.04
N ARG A 564 -17.96 23.47 -27.52
CA ARG A 564 -16.68 23.12 -28.16
C ARG A 564 -16.56 23.70 -29.58
N LYS A 565 -17.08 24.94 -29.76
CA LYS A 565 -17.34 25.53 -31.06
C LYS A 565 -16.60 26.86 -31.22
N PHE A 566 -15.93 27.02 -32.34
CA PHE A 566 -15.36 28.28 -32.79
C PHE A 566 -16.33 28.94 -33.79
N ILE A 567 -16.54 30.21 -33.60
CA ILE A 567 -17.31 31.06 -34.52
C ILE A 567 -16.33 32.04 -35.16
N ILE A 568 -16.29 32.07 -36.50
CA ILE A 568 -15.40 32.91 -37.29
C ILE A 568 -16.22 33.99 -37.95
N ASN A 569 -15.99 35.27 -37.61
CA ASN A 569 -16.70 36.43 -38.20
C ASN A 569 -16.11 36.79 -39.54
N LYS A 570 -16.86 36.63 -40.62
CA LYS A 570 -16.47 36.88 -42.03
C LYS A 570 -16.09 38.35 -42.38
N GLY A 571 -16.21 39.30 -41.46
CA GLY A 571 -15.90 40.72 -41.74
C GLY A 571 -14.41 41.07 -41.68
N PHE A 572 -13.55 40.13 -41.38
CA PHE A 572 -12.11 40.36 -41.27
C PHE A 572 -11.42 40.15 -42.63
N LYS A 573 -11.00 41.23 -43.25
CA LYS A 573 -10.10 41.23 -44.40
C LYS A 573 -8.73 41.70 -43.94
N GLY A 574 -7.88 40.81 -43.47
CA GLY A 574 -6.49 41.06 -43.12
C GLY A 574 -5.56 40.14 -43.92
N ASP A 575 -4.27 40.47 -43.95
CA ASP A 575 -3.23 39.71 -44.62
C ASP A 575 -2.83 38.42 -43.84
N ILE A 576 -3.78 37.84 -43.06
CA ILE A 576 -3.55 36.63 -42.27
C ILE A 576 -3.95 35.41 -43.11
N GLU A 577 -2.97 34.56 -43.43
CA GLU A 577 -3.17 33.36 -44.23
C GLU A 577 -3.65 32.19 -43.40
N GLU A 578 -3.00 32.01 -42.28
CA GLU A 578 -3.27 30.94 -41.32
C GLU A 578 -2.97 31.42 -39.91
N ILE A 579 -3.65 30.82 -38.95
CA ILE A 579 -3.46 31.10 -37.55
C ILE A 579 -3.49 29.80 -36.76
N GLU A 580 -2.48 29.60 -35.92
CA GLU A 580 -2.44 28.45 -35.03
C GLU A 580 -3.25 28.69 -33.76
N LEU A 581 -4.20 27.83 -33.54
CA LEU A 581 -5.09 27.83 -32.38
C LEU A 581 -4.72 26.67 -31.42
N LYS A 582 -4.83 26.95 -30.14
CA LYS A 582 -4.61 25.98 -29.08
C LYS A 582 -5.89 25.84 -28.26
N VAL A 583 -6.45 24.66 -28.20
CA VAL A 583 -7.52 24.29 -27.28
C VAL A 583 -6.91 23.60 -26.05
N THR A 584 -7.28 24.10 -24.89
CA THR A 584 -6.89 23.49 -23.61
C THR A 584 -8.12 22.89 -22.94
N ALA A 585 -8.09 21.60 -22.69
CA ALA A 585 -9.05 20.88 -21.88
C ALA A 585 -8.48 20.77 -20.46
N LYS A 586 -9.17 21.31 -19.47
CA LYS A 586 -8.74 21.36 -18.09
C LYS A 586 -9.82 20.81 -17.17
N ASN A 587 -9.43 19.97 -16.22
CA ASN A 587 -10.23 19.66 -15.05
C ASN A 587 -9.57 20.23 -13.76
N ILE A 588 -9.94 19.72 -12.59
CA ILE A 588 -9.48 20.22 -11.29
C ILE A 588 -7.95 20.31 -11.22
N ASN A 589 -7.21 19.30 -11.70
CA ASN A 589 -5.76 19.17 -11.49
C ASN A 589 -4.94 18.86 -12.74
N THR A 590 -5.57 18.48 -13.83
CA THR A 590 -4.87 18.13 -15.06
C THR A 590 -5.32 19.00 -16.22
N SER A 591 -4.42 19.25 -17.14
CA SER A 591 -4.73 19.94 -18.39
C SER A 591 -3.99 19.29 -19.54
N ILE A 592 -4.67 19.10 -20.63
CA ILE A 592 -4.10 18.66 -21.91
C ILE A 592 -4.50 19.64 -22.99
N ASN A 593 -3.68 19.78 -23.99
CA ASN A 593 -3.98 20.68 -25.10
C ASN A 593 -3.84 19.98 -26.45
N ASP A 594 -4.50 20.58 -27.43
CA ASP A 594 -4.34 20.25 -28.82
C ASP A 594 -4.21 21.52 -29.64
N THR A 595 -3.38 21.50 -30.67
CA THR A 595 -3.12 22.63 -31.54
C THR A 595 -3.50 22.27 -32.96
N PHE A 596 -4.13 23.22 -33.64
CA PHE A 596 -4.52 23.09 -35.04
C PHE A 596 -4.38 24.42 -35.76
N THR A 597 -4.23 24.35 -37.07
CA THR A 597 -4.09 25.54 -37.91
C THR A 597 -5.45 25.86 -38.54
N LEU A 598 -5.93 27.08 -38.33
CA LEU A 598 -7.08 27.64 -39.01
C LEU A 598 -6.59 28.39 -40.27
N LEU A 599 -7.01 27.94 -41.45
CA LEU A 599 -6.71 28.59 -42.73
C LEU A 599 -7.67 29.71 -42.95
N VAL A 600 -7.18 30.93 -42.93
CA VAL A 600 -8.02 32.16 -43.11
C VAL A 600 -8.13 32.53 -44.58
N ASP A 601 -7.03 32.44 -45.33
CA ASP A 601 -6.98 32.63 -46.78
C ASP A 601 -6.21 31.47 -47.45
N PRO A 602 -6.94 30.47 -48.01
CA PRO A 602 -6.33 29.30 -48.62
C PRO A 602 -5.52 29.64 -49.89
N ASP A 603 -5.89 30.66 -50.63
CA ASP A 603 -5.24 31.01 -51.90
C ASP A 603 -3.89 31.68 -51.66
N LEU A 604 -3.81 32.58 -50.70
CA LEU A 604 -2.57 33.22 -50.28
C LEU A 604 -1.56 32.20 -49.70
N ARG A 605 -2.07 31.21 -49.00
CA ARG A 605 -1.28 30.11 -48.46
C ARG A 605 -0.68 29.24 -49.55
N ASN A 606 -1.51 28.86 -50.55
CA ASN A 606 -1.05 28.00 -51.64
C ASN A 606 0.08 28.65 -52.46
N GLU A 607 0.00 30.00 -52.65
CA GLU A 607 1.03 30.78 -53.30
C GLU A 607 2.36 30.78 -52.53
N LYS A 608 2.30 30.95 -51.19
CA LYS A 608 3.49 30.90 -50.34
C LYS A 608 4.06 29.51 -50.18
N LEU A 609 3.23 28.46 -50.10
CA LEU A 609 3.66 27.08 -50.06
C LEU A 609 4.40 26.68 -51.35
N ALA A 610 3.93 27.18 -52.47
CA ALA A 610 4.62 27.00 -53.75
C ALA A 610 6.01 27.67 -53.75
N LYS A 611 6.11 28.89 -53.23
CA LYS A 611 7.37 29.64 -53.07
C LYS A 611 8.31 28.93 -52.04
N THR A 612 7.76 28.43 -50.95
CA THR A 612 8.57 27.70 -49.91
C THR A 612 9.11 26.38 -50.44
N LYS A 613 8.32 25.62 -51.23
CA LYS A 613 8.78 24.39 -51.85
C LYS A 613 9.91 24.67 -52.87
N GLN A 614 9.81 25.73 -53.64
CA GLN A 614 10.89 26.15 -54.57
C GLN A 614 12.17 26.52 -53.84
N ILE A 615 12.05 27.17 -52.66
CA ILE A 615 13.21 27.50 -51.80
C ILE A 615 13.84 26.25 -51.17
N GLU A 616 12.99 25.30 -50.80
CA GLU A 616 13.44 24.03 -50.18
C GLU A 616 14.11 23.11 -51.22
N GLU A 617 13.57 23.04 -52.40
CA GLU A 617 14.19 22.36 -53.55
C GLU A 617 15.52 23.00 -53.93
N ALA A 618 15.59 24.33 -53.95
CA ALA A 618 16.84 25.04 -54.21
C ALA A 618 17.88 24.81 -53.09
N LYS A 619 17.46 24.72 -51.84
CA LYS A 619 18.36 24.35 -50.70
C LYS A 619 18.87 22.94 -50.80
N LYS A 620 18.03 21.96 -51.16
CA LYS A 620 18.45 20.56 -51.37
C LYS A 620 19.44 20.45 -52.51
N LEU A 621 19.23 21.14 -53.60
CA LEU A 621 20.14 21.17 -54.74
C LEU A 621 21.49 21.80 -54.38
N LEU A 622 21.50 22.79 -53.49
CA LEU A 622 22.72 23.41 -52.97
C LEU A 622 23.51 22.49 -52.06
N GLU A 623 22.78 21.71 -51.23
CA GLU A 623 23.35 20.75 -50.31
C GLU A 623 23.93 19.53 -51.02
N GLU A 624 23.26 19.02 -52.10
CA GLU A 624 23.79 18.00 -52.97
C GLU A 624 25.07 18.47 -53.68
N LYS A 625 25.09 19.69 -54.19
CA LYS A 625 26.32 20.24 -54.77
C LYS A 625 27.47 20.36 -53.81
N LYS A 626 27.23 20.75 -52.56
CA LYS A 626 28.26 20.80 -51.51
C LYS A 626 28.78 19.40 -51.19
N LEU A 627 27.91 18.39 -51.12
CA LEU A 627 28.28 17.00 -50.85
C LEU A 627 29.12 16.41 -51.99
N GLU A 628 28.80 16.81 -53.24
CA GLU A 628 29.54 16.39 -54.41
C GLU A 628 30.93 17.05 -54.52
N GLU A 629 31.06 18.33 -54.14
CA GLU A 629 32.32 19.04 -53.98
C GLU A 629 33.20 18.41 -52.86
N GLU A 630 32.62 18.02 -51.74
CA GLU A 630 33.34 17.33 -50.65
C GLU A 630 33.80 15.92 -51.07
N ARG A 631 32.99 15.19 -51.85
CA ARG A 631 33.39 13.91 -52.45
C ARG A 631 34.55 14.07 -53.42
N LEU A 632 34.48 15.05 -54.30
CA LEU A 632 35.54 15.37 -55.25
C LEU A 632 36.86 15.79 -54.54
N ALA A 633 36.74 16.57 -53.46
CA ALA A 633 37.89 16.95 -52.63
C ALA A 633 38.53 15.76 -51.89
N LYS A 634 37.71 14.79 -51.42
CA LYS A 634 38.23 13.55 -50.82
C LYS A 634 38.93 12.67 -51.87
N LEU A 635 38.35 12.48 -53.05
CA LEU A 635 38.95 11.71 -54.13
C LEU A 635 40.31 12.29 -54.58
N LYS A 636 40.41 13.64 -54.67
CA LYS A 636 41.69 14.28 -54.98
C LYS A 636 42.74 14.06 -53.91
N LYS A 637 42.36 14.09 -52.61
CA LYS A 637 43.28 13.79 -51.50
C LYS A 637 43.73 12.31 -51.49
N GLU A 638 42.85 11.38 -51.85
CA GLU A 638 43.22 9.96 -51.96
C GLU A 638 44.14 9.68 -53.14
N GLU A 639 43.95 10.35 -54.29
CA GLU A 639 44.85 10.26 -55.45
C GLU A 639 46.23 10.84 -55.13
N GLU A 640 46.27 11.97 -54.41
CA GLU A 640 47.52 12.61 -53.99
C GLU A 640 48.27 11.75 -52.94
N ALA A 641 47.55 11.11 -52.02
CA ALA A 641 48.14 10.18 -51.05
C ALA A 641 48.71 8.92 -51.76
N LYS A 642 48.03 8.38 -52.78
CA LYS A 642 48.53 7.24 -53.59
C LYS A 642 49.78 7.59 -54.37
N ARG A 643 49.84 8.78 -54.99
CA ARG A 643 51.04 9.27 -55.65
C ARG A 643 52.22 9.42 -54.72
N LEU A 644 52.00 9.94 -53.53
CA LEU A 644 53.06 10.08 -52.51
C LEU A 644 53.53 8.73 -51.97
N GLU A 645 52.66 7.75 -51.90
CA GLU A 645 53.02 6.39 -51.50
C GLU A 645 53.79 5.63 -52.63
N GLU A 646 53.39 5.84 -53.84
CA GLU A 646 54.14 5.31 -55.03
C GLU A 646 55.55 5.96 -55.16
N GLU A 647 55.68 7.28 -54.95
CA GLU A 647 57.02 7.97 -54.89
C GLU A 647 57.86 7.48 -53.70
N ARG A 648 57.22 7.14 -52.57
CA ARG A 648 57.93 6.58 -51.40
C ARG A 648 58.41 5.19 -51.62
N LEU A 649 57.62 4.34 -52.36
CA LEU A 649 57.98 3.00 -52.75
C LEU A 649 59.03 2.97 -53.86
N ALA A 650 59.04 3.97 -54.74
CA ALA A 650 60.10 4.12 -55.77
C ALA A 650 61.44 4.52 -55.11
N LYS A 651 61.43 5.40 -54.13
CA LYS A 651 62.67 5.80 -53.38
C LYS A 651 63.22 4.72 -52.44
N LEU A 652 62.43 3.67 -52.14
CA LEU A 652 62.88 2.49 -51.38
C LEU A 652 63.44 1.34 -52.29
N LYS A 653 63.35 1.50 -53.60
CA LYS A 653 63.91 0.54 -54.61
C LYS A 653 65.21 1.02 -55.27
N GLU A 654 65.62 2.27 -55.03
CA GLU A 654 66.97 2.75 -55.26
C GLU A 654 67.83 2.58 -53.97
#